data_4249be636fb6c014cb3a4ed975b47d37
#
_entry.id   4249be636fb6c014cb3a4ed975b47d37
#
_cell.length_a   1.000
_cell.length_b   1.000
_cell.length_c   1.000
_cell.angle_alpha   90.00
_cell.angle_beta   90.00
_cell.angle_gamma   90.00
#
_symmetry.space_group_name_H-M   'P 1'
#
loop_
_entity.id
_entity.type
_entity.pdbx_description
1 polymer ?
#
loop_
_entity_poly.entity_id
_entity_poly.type
_entity_poly.pdbx_seq_one_letter_code
_entity_poly.pdbx_strand_id
1 'polypeptide(L)'
;VILLVAEKPSVANQHYRPMLERLEGEKFTQGDGCLIGKNHCITWCVGHLITLAPLDAYPGFEGGWRLSNLPLLPEKFRLMEIESTKKQLNVVRQMMEQADVLVNGADAGREGNLIFDLVLDYTPAFKQKTIKRLWVNSYVAKDLDKAWKNLEDATQRLNLSYAARLRQRADWMVGLNATRAYTLTAGRGKMISVGRVQTPTLNLIVERDTIVEQFKELFYYSVVGTWKGYQAQYVLDERREAKDERDAAKNTPTLKVAVFEKEAEANAVVARCNPPTEAAIAKIDTQQKKQFPQKPFDLTELQKEGNKRFKYSAQQVLDCAQNLYEKKLLTYPRTDSQYLPDTMKQEAFALAQKLATPEQQKIFRSFDENFVFINSSKVTDHFAIIPTGEAPNDLPEMEQKIYDLAKERFVQAWLKPYVWDEMEVILETKDERRETRELFRLKLKRNEDLGFRALVKEDTKGKKKKKADSGSEDGNATAAEGKGDSDEITNLVEVFPEWNVGDSAPFDSVELQKKKKSKPKYYTEATLLAAMKTAGKQIENEELAEAMKDRGLGTPATQAGIIETLKKRGFIEAQKNYLVSTARGREVIALMDEKVKSPEMTGEWEYKLSQVEKGTLTPVEFRDGIVEYVKQLFADLHARYGCQFERETVTEAIPCPKCGSALEVAPWGYVCPKAECGFKIGHTQAGKMLSHSEMKTLLAEGHVGPLAGFKSKKGTEFSAKLSVDKDFNIQFEFESDGKFHGQKTEYKCPLCGATLEENKNALFCANATDGVDCKFTLFKTVAGHTLTAAEISELFTNGRTPLIQDFKSKKGSEFAASLKWGEGADKGRTVFEFLHRNLPCPICGDQLRFRSGTSGQGANEATHAAYVCMNPQCGFGIPQVFYQRKFTDEEVEGLLKNKLTPVLEPFKKNDTTFRAALEIRDGGKLAFNKLTVEVIETKKP
;
A
#
# COMPACT_ATOMS: atom_id res chain seq x y z
N VAL A 1 -3.39 52.05 19.56
CA VAL A 1 -4.35 51.05 19.09
C VAL A 1 -3.72 49.66 19.13
N ILE A 2 -4.39 48.70 19.73
CA ILE A 2 -3.98 47.27 19.78
C ILE A 2 -4.72 46.51 18.66
N LEU A 3 -3.97 45.84 17.80
CA LEU A 3 -4.53 45.00 16.74
C LEU A 3 -4.40 43.54 17.09
N LEU A 4 -5.52 42.84 17.22
CA LEU A 4 -5.57 41.38 17.35
C LEU A 4 -5.81 40.76 15.98
N VAL A 5 -4.85 39.92 15.55
CA VAL A 5 -4.90 39.23 14.26
C VAL A 5 -5.25 37.75 14.47
N ALA A 6 -6.45 37.36 14.10
CA ALA A 6 -6.91 35.97 14.16
C ALA A 6 -6.47 35.18 12.94
N GLU A 7 -6.44 33.85 13.02
CA GLU A 7 -6.16 33.00 11.88
C GLU A 7 -7.34 32.93 10.90
N LYS A 8 -8.58 33.06 11.41
CA LYS A 8 -9.83 32.85 10.65
C LYS A 8 -10.88 33.87 11.03
N PRO A 9 -11.76 34.25 10.09
CA PRO A 9 -12.87 35.21 10.40
C PRO A 9 -13.83 34.69 11.46
N SER A 10 -14.05 33.37 11.55
CA SER A 10 -14.91 32.78 12.59
C SER A 10 -14.35 32.99 13.99
N VAL A 11 -13.05 32.82 14.18
CA VAL A 11 -12.38 33.05 15.49
C VAL A 11 -12.48 34.52 15.88
N ALA A 12 -12.22 35.44 14.96
CA ALA A 12 -12.35 36.89 15.18
C ALA A 12 -13.76 37.27 15.66
N ASN A 13 -14.78 36.83 14.91
CA ASN A 13 -16.16 37.24 15.16
C ASN A 13 -16.83 36.51 16.33
N GLN A 14 -16.54 35.24 16.54
CA GLN A 14 -17.26 34.40 17.52
C GLN A 14 -16.58 34.33 18.88
N HIS A 15 -15.27 34.59 18.93
CA HIS A 15 -14.49 34.44 20.16
C HIS A 15 -13.79 35.72 20.59
N TYR A 16 -13.02 36.34 19.71
CA TYR A 16 -12.24 37.52 20.09
C TYR A 16 -13.07 38.79 20.25
N ARG A 17 -14.04 39.00 19.38
CA ARG A 17 -14.96 40.12 19.51
C ARG A 17 -15.73 40.05 20.83
N PRO A 18 -16.45 38.97 21.20
CA PRO A 18 -17.15 38.89 22.49
C PRO A 18 -16.21 38.98 23.70
N MET A 19 -14.98 38.47 23.58
CA MET A 19 -13.97 38.59 24.65
C MET A 19 -13.62 40.06 24.90
N LEU A 20 -13.28 40.82 23.86
CA LEU A 20 -12.91 42.22 24.02
C LEU A 20 -14.10 43.10 24.39
N GLU A 21 -15.30 42.80 23.90
CA GLU A 21 -16.55 43.48 24.32
C GLU A 21 -16.78 43.31 25.83
N ARG A 22 -16.51 42.13 26.39
CA ARG A 22 -16.71 41.81 27.83
C ARG A 22 -15.58 42.34 28.72
N LEU A 23 -14.31 42.19 28.27
CA LEU A 23 -13.16 42.53 29.13
C LEU A 23 -12.77 44.00 29.04
N GLU A 24 -12.85 44.59 27.85
CA GLU A 24 -12.35 45.94 27.56
C GLU A 24 -13.49 46.96 27.35
N GLY A 25 -14.73 46.50 27.38
CA GLY A 25 -15.91 47.33 27.10
C GLY A 25 -15.96 47.89 25.68
N GLU A 26 -15.24 47.31 24.76
CA GLU A 26 -15.17 47.76 23.36
C GLU A 26 -16.50 47.57 22.63
N LYS A 27 -16.77 48.47 21.70
CA LYS A 27 -17.85 48.32 20.71
C LYS A 27 -17.22 48.30 19.30
N PHE A 28 -17.52 47.28 18.55
CA PHE A 28 -16.93 47.10 17.23
C PHE A 28 -17.88 47.46 16.10
N THR A 29 -17.37 48.24 15.16
CA THR A 29 -18.01 48.47 13.85
C THR A 29 -17.42 47.47 12.84
N GLN A 30 -18.29 46.87 12.05
CA GLN A 30 -17.87 45.90 11.02
C GLN A 30 -17.27 46.69 9.85
N GLY A 31 -15.99 46.39 9.55
CA GLY A 31 -15.32 46.80 8.32
C GLY A 31 -15.23 45.67 7.31
N ASP A 32 -14.66 45.96 6.14
CA ASP A 32 -14.36 44.93 5.11
C ASP A 32 -13.07 44.19 5.54
N GLY A 33 -13.20 42.96 6.01
CA GLY A 33 -12.06 42.14 6.48
C GLY A 33 -11.54 42.52 7.89
N CYS A 34 -12.23 43.34 8.66
CA CYS A 34 -11.82 43.73 10.00
C CYS A 34 -12.99 44.17 10.88
N LEU A 35 -12.74 44.32 12.18
CA LEU A 35 -13.61 44.93 13.19
C LEU A 35 -12.86 46.11 13.83
N ILE A 36 -13.48 47.29 13.82
CA ILE A 36 -12.87 48.54 14.27
C ILE A 36 -13.51 48.95 15.58
N GLY A 37 -12.73 48.99 16.66
CA GLY A 37 -13.08 49.52 17.95
C GLY A 37 -12.31 50.80 18.28
N LYS A 38 -12.51 51.37 19.47
CA LYS A 38 -11.87 52.60 19.87
C LYS A 38 -10.38 52.43 20.19
N ASN A 39 -10.05 51.45 21.00
CA ASN A 39 -8.68 51.16 21.43
C ASN A 39 -8.17 49.84 20.87
N HIS A 40 -9.07 48.92 20.50
CA HIS A 40 -8.76 47.60 19.99
C HIS A 40 -9.37 47.42 18.60
N CYS A 41 -8.62 46.82 17.72
CA CYS A 41 -9.11 46.39 16.41
C CYS A 41 -8.88 44.90 16.25
N ILE A 42 -9.70 44.24 15.44
CA ILE A 42 -9.54 42.83 15.12
C ILE A 42 -9.50 42.67 13.60
N THR A 43 -8.53 41.96 13.10
CA THR A 43 -8.54 41.48 11.72
C THR A 43 -8.21 39.99 11.70
N TRP A 44 -8.19 39.36 10.52
CA TRP A 44 -7.97 37.93 10.41
C TRP A 44 -7.24 37.59 9.14
N CYS A 45 -6.57 36.44 9.16
CA CYS A 45 -6.11 35.75 7.96
C CYS A 45 -7.25 34.84 7.42
N VAL A 46 -7.04 34.29 6.24
CA VAL A 46 -7.91 33.26 5.63
C VAL A 46 -7.07 32.04 5.26
N GLY A 47 -6.23 31.61 6.22
CA GLY A 47 -5.10 30.74 5.98
C GLY A 47 -3.86 31.56 5.59
N HIS A 48 -2.94 30.97 4.86
CA HIS A 48 -1.76 31.69 4.38
C HIS A 48 -2.11 32.84 3.42
N LEU A 49 -1.56 34.01 3.67
CA LEU A 49 -1.66 35.21 2.81
C LEU A 49 -0.39 35.37 1.96
N ILE A 50 0.72 34.86 2.47
CA ILE A 50 2.06 34.90 1.87
C ILE A 50 2.60 33.47 1.77
N THR A 51 3.34 33.20 0.68
CA THR A 51 4.00 31.91 0.44
C THR A 51 5.43 32.11 -0.05
N LEU A 52 6.22 31.03 -0.09
CA LEU A 52 7.52 31.02 -0.76
C LEU A 52 7.34 31.13 -2.27
N ALA A 53 8.11 31.97 -2.92
CA ALA A 53 8.08 32.13 -4.36
C ALA A 53 8.55 30.84 -5.09
N PRO A 54 8.01 30.53 -6.28
CA PRO A 54 8.47 29.39 -7.08
C PRO A 54 9.90 29.60 -7.57
N LEU A 55 10.53 28.52 -8.06
CA LEU A 55 11.91 28.60 -8.56
C LEU A 55 12.09 29.65 -9.67
N ASP A 56 11.10 29.79 -10.53
CA ASP A 56 11.16 30.72 -11.68
C ASP A 56 11.25 32.21 -11.25
N ALA A 57 11.00 32.49 -9.98
CA ALA A 57 11.18 33.82 -9.41
C ALA A 57 12.65 34.12 -8.99
N TYR A 58 13.54 33.13 -9.10
CA TYR A 58 14.95 33.30 -8.73
C TYR A 58 15.83 33.53 -9.96
N PRO A 59 16.88 34.39 -9.86
CA PRO A 59 17.78 34.64 -10.95
C PRO A 59 18.42 33.38 -11.51
N GLY A 60 18.47 33.26 -12.84
CA GLY A 60 18.99 32.09 -13.54
C GLY A 60 18.01 30.91 -13.70
N PHE A 61 16.77 31.03 -13.20
CA PHE A 61 15.74 30.03 -13.35
C PHE A 61 14.58 30.46 -14.25
N GLU A 62 14.70 31.64 -14.84
CA GLU A 62 13.81 32.16 -15.86
C GLU A 62 13.95 31.33 -17.16
N GLY A 63 12.85 31.08 -17.85
CA GLY A 63 12.89 30.43 -19.18
C GLY A 63 12.83 28.91 -19.18
N GLY A 64 12.35 28.33 -18.09
CA GLY A 64 12.03 26.90 -18.04
C GLY A 64 12.93 26.03 -17.19
N TRP A 65 12.61 24.75 -17.15
CA TRP A 65 13.30 23.79 -16.30
C TRP A 65 14.58 23.29 -16.98
N ARG A 66 15.72 23.43 -16.32
CA ARG A 66 17.04 22.95 -16.77
C ARG A 66 17.77 22.25 -15.63
N LEU A 67 18.46 21.15 -15.92
CA LEU A 67 19.27 20.42 -14.93
C LEU A 67 20.50 21.23 -14.52
N SER A 68 21.08 22.01 -15.46
CA SER A 68 22.27 22.85 -15.22
C SER A 68 22.08 23.90 -14.13
N ASN A 69 20.82 24.27 -13.84
CA ASN A 69 20.51 25.27 -12.83
C ASN A 69 20.19 24.65 -11.46
N LEU A 70 20.10 23.32 -11.37
CA LEU A 70 19.74 22.62 -10.15
C LEU A 70 20.99 22.08 -9.43
N PRO A 71 21.00 21.94 -8.10
CA PRO A 71 19.91 22.33 -7.20
C PRO A 71 19.92 23.82 -6.86
N LEU A 72 18.73 24.43 -6.70
CA LEU A 72 18.58 25.75 -6.12
C LEU A 72 18.54 25.67 -4.59
N LEU A 73 19.53 26.22 -3.94
CA LEU A 73 19.71 26.24 -2.49
C LEU A 73 19.84 27.69 -2.00
N PRO A 74 18.75 28.46 -1.92
CA PRO A 74 18.82 29.87 -1.62
C PRO A 74 19.19 30.15 -0.16
N GLU A 75 20.11 31.07 0.09
CA GLU A 75 20.36 31.59 1.43
C GLU A 75 19.18 32.44 1.94
N LYS A 76 18.60 33.22 1.01
CA LYS A 76 17.44 34.07 1.27
C LYS A 76 16.26 33.63 0.41
N PHE A 77 15.20 33.21 1.06
CA PHE A 77 13.97 32.83 0.37
C PHE A 77 13.17 34.05 -0.04
N ARG A 78 12.70 34.06 -1.29
CA ARG A 78 11.77 35.08 -1.79
C ARG A 78 10.35 34.73 -1.36
N LEU A 79 9.61 35.73 -0.93
CA LEU A 79 8.21 35.64 -0.55
C LEU A 79 7.34 36.26 -1.65
N MET A 80 6.12 35.74 -1.81
CA MET A 80 5.13 36.29 -2.71
C MET A 80 3.73 36.24 -2.10
N GLU A 81 2.89 37.17 -2.56
CA GLU A 81 1.49 37.22 -2.19
C GLU A 81 0.71 36.05 -2.82
N ILE A 82 -0.27 35.52 -2.11
CA ILE A 82 -1.21 34.55 -2.66
C ILE A 82 -2.37 35.34 -3.30
N GLU A 83 -2.52 35.26 -4.63
CA GLU A 83 -3.43 36.10 -5.40
C GLU A 83 -4.89 35.98 -4.92
N SER A 84 -5.35 34.78 -4.58
CA SER A 84 -6.71 34.53 -4.07
C SER A 84 -7.00 35.19 -2.72
N THR A 85 -5.98 35.55 -1.94
CA THR A 85 -6.12 36.13 -0.59
C THR A 85 -5.59 37.57 -0.52
N LYS A 86 -5.16 38.13 -1.63
CA LYS A 86 -4.53 39.46 -1.75
C LYS A 86 -5.38 40.57 -1.16
N LYS A 87 -6.70 40.53 -1.38
CA LYS A 87 -7.61 41.54 -0.80
C LYS A 87 -7.49 41.54 0.72
N GLN A 88 -7.53 40.41 1.36
CA GLN A 88 -7.43 40.29 2.83
C GLN A 88 -6.03 40.65 3.32
N LEU A 89 -4.98 40.29 2.58
CA LEU A 89 -3.61 40.70 2.91
C LEU A 89 -3.48 42.22 3.00
N ASN A 90 -4.07 42.95 2.05
CA ASN A 90 -4.05 44.41 2.05
C ASN A 90 -4.74 45.00 3.28
N VAL A 91 -5.90 44.43 3.69
CA VAL A 91 -6.57 44.82 4.94
C VAL A 91 -5.70 44.58 6.16
N VAL A 92 -5.12 43.35 6.28
CA VAL A 92 -4.25 43.01 7.41
C VAL A 92 -3.06 43.95 7.49
N ARG A 93 -2.40 44.25 6.35
CA ARG A 93 -1.27 45.19 6.32
C ARG A 93 -1.65 46.61 6.71
N GLN A 94 -2.75 47.11 6.17
CA GLN A 94 -3.25 48.44 6.50
C GLN A 94 -3.56 48.55 8.02
N MET A 95 -4.20 47.55 8.60
CA MET A 95 -4.50 47.52 10.03
C MET A 95 -3.23 47.40 10.88
N MET A 96 -2.27 46.58 10.45
CA MET A 96 -0.98 46.46 11.12
C MET A 96 -0.19 47.78 11.10
N GLU A 97 -0.27 48.55 10.01
CA GLU A 97 0.39 49.85 9.89
C GLU A 97 -0.14 50.88 10.90
N GLN A 98 -1.44 50.89 11.11
CA GLN A 98 -2.14 51.81 11.98
C GLN A 98 -2.01 51.46 13.50
N ALA A 99 -1.71 50.24 13.82
CA ALA A 99 -1.65 49.75 15.18
C ALA A 99 -0.29 50.05 15.83
N ASP A 100 -0.27 50.30 17.14
CA ASP A 100 0.94 50.43 17.96
C ASP A 100 1.43 49.08 18.47
N VAL A 101 0.49 48.21 18.82
CA VAL A 101 0.75 46.88 19.34
C VAL A 101 0.05 45.84 18.45
N LEU A 102 0.81 44.85 18.03
CA LEU A 102 0.30 43.70 17.26
C LEU A 102 0.16 42.50 18.18
N VAL A 103 -1.02 41.89 18.20
CA VAL A 103 -1.25 40.67 18.97
C VAL A 103 -1.51 39.51 17.95
N ASN A 104 -0.58 38.54 17.92
CA ASN A 104 -0.79 37.33 17.18
C ASN A 104 -1.79 36.44 17.92
N GLY A 105 -3.01 36.37 17.42
CA GLY A 105 -4.11 35.54 17.86
C GLY A 105 -4.39 34.35 16.92
N ALA A 106 -3.44 33.92 16.07
CA ALA A 106 -3.58 32.71 15.31
C ALA A 106 -3.55 31.47 16.22
N ASP A 107 -3.96 30.32 15.69
CA ASP A 107 -4.03 29.06 16.43
C ASP A 107 -2.70 28.73 17.14
N ALA A 108 -2.80 28.08 18.29
CA ALA A 108 -1.65 27.80 19.16
C ALA A 108 -0.82 26.62 18.61
N GLY A 109 0.00 26.89 17.60
CA GLY A 109 0.82 25.87 16.94
C GLY A 109 1.83 26.45 15.96
N ARG A 110 2.65 25.58 15.37
CA ARG A 110 3.64 25.94 14.34
C ARG A 110 3.01 26.74 13.19
N GLU A 111 1.87 26.22 12.67
CA GLU A 111 1.22 26.79 11.50
C GLU A 111 0.64 28.18 11.76
N GLY A 112 -0.05 28.36 12.89
CA GLY A 112 -0.60 29.68 13.28
C GLY A 112 0.50 30.74 13.47
N ASN A 113 1.64 30.35 14.07
CA ASN A 113 2.79 31.26 14.14
C ASN A 113 3.31 31.59 12.73
N LEU A 114 3.45 30.59 11.85
CA LEU A 114 3.98 30.80 10.50
C LEU A 114 3.10 31.75 9.66
N ILE A 115 1.78 31.61 9.74
CA ILE A 115 0.82 32.46 9.01
C ILE A 115 1.05 33.94 9.35
N PHE A 116 1.13 34.27 10.64
CA PHE A 116 1.38 35.64 11.10
C PHE A 116 2.81 36.10 10.77
N ASP A 117 3.81 35.26 11.04
CA ASP A 117 5.21 35.56 10.84
C ASP A 117 5.56 35.86 9.37
N LEU A 118 4.92 35.17 8.41
CA LEU A 118 5.15 35.43 6.98
C LEU A 118 4.67 36.82 6.57
N VAL A 119 3.61 37.35 7.20
CA VAL A 119 3.20 38.76 6.97
C VAL A 119 4.24 39.73 7.50
N LEU A 120 4.81 39.46 8.69
CA LEU A 120 5.93 40.26 9.23
C LEU A 120 7.19 40.16 8.38
N ASP A 121 7.51 38.97 7.88
CA ASP A 121 8.68 38.74 7.02
C ASP A 121 8.51 39.45 5.66
N TYR A 122 7.28 39.50 5.14
CA TYR A 122 6.96 40.19 3.89
C TYR A 122 6.98 41.71 4.04
N THR A 123 6.65 42.24 5.23
CA THR A 123 6.67 43.67 5.54
C THR A 123 7.55 43.93 6.79
N PRO A 124 8.90 43.94 6.64
CA PRO A 124 9.82 43.96 7.77
C PRO A 124 9.66 45.18 8.72
N ALA A 125 9.08 46.26 8.24
CA ALA A 125 8.78 47.45 9.08
C ALA A 125 7.89 47.11 10.28
N PHE A 126 7.00 46.12 10.16
CA PHE A 126 6.11 45.74 11.28
C PHE A 126 6.86 45.05 12.43
N LYS A 127 8.06 44.53 12.20
CA LYS A 127 8.91 43.92 13.25
C LYS A 127 9.41 44.94 14.28
N GLN A 128 9.35 46.23 13.96
CA GLN A 128 9.73 47.29 14.88
C GLN A 128 8.63 47.59 15.93
N LYS A 129 7.42 47.11 15.71
CA LYS A 129 6.31 47.29 16.64
C LYS A 129 6.39 46.30 17.79
N THR A 130 5.68 46.62 18.87
CA THR A 130 5.49 45.70 20.01
C THR A 130 4.63 44.53 19.53
N ILE A 131 5.14 43.31 19.61
CA ILE A 131 4.44 42.09 19.17
C ILE A 131 4.17 41.22 20.41
N LYS A 132 2.93 40.91 20.62
CA LYS A 132 2.45 40.01 21.68
C LYS A 132 1.82 38.75 21.08
N ARG A 133 1.72 37.71 21.88
CA ARG A 133 1.12 36.42 21.51
C ARG A 133 -0.04 36.12 22.45
N LEU A 134 -1.24 35.97 21.90
CA LEU A 134 -2.37 35.37 22.57
C LEU A 134 -2.31 33.84 22.39
N TRP A 135 -1.78 33.16 23.40
CA TRP A 135 -1.61 31.70 23.35
C TRP A 135 -2.79 31.02 24.04
N VAL A 136 -3.62 30.33 23.26
CA VAL A 136 -4.80 29.66 23.79
C VAL A 136 -5.13 28.39 22.99
N ASN A 137 -5.36 27.29 23.70
CA ASN A 137 -5.72 25.98 23.09
C ASN A 137 -7.23 25.71 23.19
N SER A 138 -7.99 26.60 23.83
CA SER A 138 -9.44 26.48 23.99
C SER A 138 -10.09 27.84 23.85
N TYR A 139 -11.14 27.93 23.05
CA TYR A 139 -11.91 29.16 22.86
C TYR A 139 -13.04 29.32 23.89
N VAL A 140 -13.02 28.56 24.98
CA VAL A 140 -13.93 28.79 26.13
C VAL A 140 -13.64 30.15 26.74
N ALA A 141 -14.71 30.90 27.09
CA ALA A 141 -14.58 32.29 27.54
C ALA A 141 -13.59 32.47 28.69
N LYS A 142 -13.60 31.61 29.69
CA LYS A 142 -12.68 31.61 30.82
C LYS A 142 -11.20 31.48 30.42
N ASP A 143 -10.91 30.61 29.47
CA ASP A 143 -9.54 30.35 28.99
C ASP A 143 -9.03 31.52 28.14
N LEU A 144 -9.91 32.06 27.28
CA LEU A 144 -9.65 33.27 26.50
C LEU A 144 -9.38 34.49 27.40
N ASP A 145 -10.21 34.70 28.39
CA ASP A 145 -10.06 35.83 29.37
C ASP A 145 -8.73 35.73 30.10
N LYS A 146 -8.35 34.54 30.53
CA LYS A 146 -7.07 34.30 31.18
C LYS A 146 -5.90 34.57 30.24
N ALA A 147 -5.96 34.07 28.97
CA ALA A 147 -4.92 34.27 27.99
C ALA A 147 -4.75 35.72 27.58
N TRP A 148 -5.87 36.49 27.43
CA TRP A 148 -5.82 37.93 27.11
C TRP A 148 -5.17 38.74 28.22
N LYS A 149 -5.48 38.45 29.48
CA LYS A 149 -4.86 39.11 30.64
C LYS A 149 -3.37 38.76 30.81
N ASN A 150 -2.89 37.69 30.19
CA ASN A 150 -1.53 37.19 30.29
C ASN A 150 -0.91 37.05 28.91
N LEU A 151 -0.98 38.09 28.08
CA LEU A 151 -0.36 38.06 26.73
C LEU A 151 1.14 37.84 26.87
N GLU A 152 1.62 36.79 26.17
CA GLU A 152 3.04 36.47 26.09
C GLU A 152 3.78 37.47 25.21
N ASP A 153 5.07 37.67 25.44
CA ASP A 153 5.95 38.31 24.47
C ASP A 153 6.20 37.35 23.31
N ALA A 154 6.13 37.85 22.07
CA ALA A 154 6.30 36.99 20.90
C ALA A 154 7.65 36.25 20.85
N THR A 155 8.66 36.81 21.53
CA THR A 155 10.00 36.17 21.62
C THR A 155 9.99 34.86 22.38
N GLN A 156 9.03 34.66 23.29
CA GLN A 156 8.90 33.38 24.02
C GLN A 156 8.56 32.18 23.10
N ARG A 157 8.06 32.43 21.89
CA ARG A 157 7.72 31.41 20.90
C ARG A 157 8.63 31.40 19.68
N LEU A 158 9.80 32.01 19.79
CA LEU A 158 10.73 32.18 18.65
C LEU A 158 11.20 30.85 18.06
N ASN A 159 11.52 29.88 18.92
CA ASN A 159 11.94 28.55 18.46
C ASN A 159 10.84 27.81 17.70
N LEU A 160 9.58 27.98 18.10
CA LEU A 160 8.42 27.44 17.38
C LEU A 160 8.31 28.08 15.99
N SER A 161 8.50 29.39 15.90
CA SER A 161 8.53 30.14 14.65
C SER A 161 9.69 29.69 13.72
N TYR A 162 10.87 29.43 14.30
CA TYR A 162 11.99 28.87 13.53
C TYR A 162 11.66 27.48 12.99
N ALA A 163 11.15 26.57 13.81
CA ALA A 163 10.79 25.22 13.37
C ALA A 163 9.74 25.25 12.24
N ALA A 164 8.74 26.14 12.34
CA ALA A 164 7.72 26.31 11.31
C ALA A 164 8.30 26.78 9.96
N ARG A 165 9.14 27.83 9.98
CA ARG A 165 9.83 28.34 8.78
C ARG A 165 10.77 27.29 8.18
N LEU A 166 11.52 26.57 9.01
CA LEU A 166 12.46 25.54 8.56
C LEU A 166 11.73 24.41 7.87
N ARG A 167 10.61 23.95 8.43
CA ARG A 167 9.77 22.93 7.79
C ARG A 167 9.30 23.38 6.41
N GLN A 168 8.75 24.58 6.30
CA GLN A 168 8.26 25.12 5.02
C GLN A 168 9.39 25.21 3.99
N ARG A 169 10.58 25.70 4.39
CA ARG A 169 11.74 25.85 3.51
C ARG A 169 12.33 24.52 3.09
N ALA A 170 12.39 23.54 3.99
CA ALA A 170 12.85 22.19 3.70
C ALA A 170 11.93 21.48 2.70
N ASP A 171 10.61 21.53 2.95
CA ASP A 171 9.61 20.96 2.03
C ASP A 171 9.70 21.61 0.64
N TRP A 172 9.95 22.93 0.58
CA TRP A 172 10.15 23.67 -0.67
C TRP A 172 11.45 23.24 -1.37
N MET A 173 12.59 23.23 -0.68
CA MET A 173 13.89 22.88 -1.27
C MET A 173 13.88 21.46 -1.82
N VAL A 174 13.46 20.49 -1.03
CA VAL A 174 13.45 19.09 -1.46
C VAL A 174 12.39 18.84 -2.53
N GLY A 175 11.18 19.31 -2.30
CA GLY A 175 10.06 19.06 -3.19
C GLY A 175 10.26 19.63 -4.59
N LEU A 176 10.69 20.88 -4.71
CA LEU A 176 10.88 21.52 -6.01
C LEU A 176 12.11 21.02 -6.74
N ASN A 177 13.26 20.92 -6.05
CA ASN A 177 14.48 20.43 -6.67
C ASN A 177 14.34 18.97 -7.12
N ALA A 178 13.86 18.07 -6.26
CA ALA A 178 13.67 16.68 -6.60
C ALA A 178 12.62 16.49 -7.72
N THR A 179 11.48 17.19 -7.66
CA THR A 179 10.47 17.15 -8.71
C THR A 179 11.04 17.51 -10.08
N ARG A 180 11.80 18.60 -10.17
CA ARG A 180 12.41 19.01 -11.43
C ARG A 180 13.48 18.03 -11.89
N ALA A 181 14.38 17.61 -10.99
CA ALA A 181 15.45 16.70 -11.32
C ALA A 181 14.92 15.35 -11.84
N TYR A 182 14.02 14.68 -11.10
CA TYR A 182 13.44 13.43 -11.57
C TYR A 182 12.61 13.59 -12.85
N THR A 183 11.90 14.70 -13.02
CA THR A 183 11.13 14.97 -14.22
C THR A 183 12.03 15.10 -15.45
N LEU A 184 13.13 15.84 -15.33
CA LEU A 184 14.05 16.07 -16.43
C LEU A 184 14.92 14.85 -16.74
N THR A 185 15.29 14.07 -15.71
CA THR A 185 16.13 12.87 -15.90
C THR A 185 15.33 11.63 -16.29
N ALA A 186 14.21 11.36 -15.66
CA ALA A 186 13.48 10.10 -15.79
C ALA A 186 12.04 10.24 -16.29
N GLY A 187 11.48 11.48 -16.34
CA GLY A 187 10.06 11.72 -16.60
C GLY A 187 9.58 11.46 -18.00
N ARG A 188 10.50 11.38 -19.00
CA ARG A 188 10.14 11.15 -20.41
C ARG A 188 9.01 12.04 -20.92
N GLY A 189 9.07 13.33 -20.58
CA GLY A 189 8.05 14.34 -20.91
C GLY A 189 6.83 14.34 -19.97
N LYS A 190 6.83 13.55 -18.90
CA LYS A 190 5.78 13.52 -17.88
C LYS A 190 6.34 13.98 -16.54
N MET A 191 5.61 14.84 -15.84
CA MET A 191 6.03 15.32 -14.53
C MET A 191 6.08 14.21 -13.49
N ILE A 192 7.23 14.07 -12.83
CA ILE A 192 7.45 13.22 -11.67
C ILE A 192 7.45 14.10 -10.42
N SER A 193 6.35 14.10 -9.71
CA SER A 193 6.24 14.90 -8.49
C SER A 193 6.81 14.15 -7.29
N VAL A 194 7.69 14.81 -6.58
CA VAL A 194 8.31 14.32 -5.36
C VAL A 194 7.89 15.18 -4.18
N GLY A 195 7.60 14.55 -3.06
CA GLY A 195 7.26 15.26 -1.81
C GLY A 195 7.42 14.34 -0.62
N ARG A 196 7.91 14.91 0.48
CA ARG A 196 8.25 14.21 1.73
C ARG A 196 7.11 13.33 2.29
N VAL A 197 5.87 13.73 2.12
CA VAL A 197 4.69 12.98 2.58
C VAL A 197 4.02 12.23 1.43
N GLN A 198 3.93 12.88 0.27
CA GLN A 198 3.24 12.31 -0.89
C GLN A 198 3.93 11.05 -1.43
N THR A 199 5.26 11.06 -1.54
CA THR A 199 6.01 9.92 -2.10
C THR A 199 5.95 8.69 -1.21
N PRO A 200 6.18 8.77 0.13
CA PRO A 200 5.98 7.64 1.02
C PRO A 200 4.54 7.13 1.04
N THR A 201 3.54 8.03 0.94
CA THR A 201 2.13 7.61 0.86
C THR A 201 1.85 6.79 -0.40
N LEU A 202 2.40 7.20 -1.55
CA LEU A 202 2.30 6.42 -2.79
C LEU A 202 3.01 5.07 -2.64
N ASN A 203 4.17 5.04 -1.99
CA ASN A 203 4.93 3.81 -1.75
C ASN A 203 4.14 2.80 -0.92
N LEU A 204 3.48 3.23 0.16
CA LEU A 204 2.59 2.38 0.96
C LEU A 204 1.54 1.66 0.09
N ILE A 205 0.96 2.38 -0.87
CA ILE A 205 -0.06 1.80 -1.77
C ILE A 205 0.59 0.80 -2.73
N VAL A 206 1.73 1.14 -3.34
CA VAL A 206 2.44 0.27 -4.29
C VAL A 206 2.90 -1.02 -3.61
N GLU A 207 3.46 -0.93 -2.41
CA GLU A 207 3.86 -2.10 -1.61
C GLU A 207 2.67 -3.00 -1.27
N ARG A 208 1.57 -2.40 -0.81
CA ARG A 208 0.34 -3.13 -0.49
C ARG A 208 -0.21 -3.85 -1.72
N ASP A 209 -0.26 -3.17 -2.86
CA ASP A 209 -0.73 -3.74 -4.11
C ASP A 209 0.14 -4.94 -4.53
N THR A 210 1.45 -4.78 -4.41
CA THR A 210 2.41 -5.85 -4.70
C THR A 210 2.18 -7.07 -3.80
N ILE A 211 1.99 -6.86 -2.50
CA ILE A 211 1.68 -7.94 -1.55
C ILE A 211 0.37 -8.64 -1.93
N VAL A 212 -0.66 -7.88 -2.28
CA VAL A 212 -1.98 -8.43 -2.66
C VAL A 212 -1.90 -9.24 -3.97
N GLU A 213 -1.15 -8.76 -4.95
CA GLU A 213 -1.02 -9.39 -6.26
C GLU A 213 -0.14 -10.64 -6.23
N GLN A 214 0.93 -10.62 -5.43
CA GLN A 214 1.86 -11.73 -5.28
C GLN A 214 1.43 -12.74 -4.21
N PHE A 215 0.31 -12.49 -3.53
CA PHE A 215 -0.16 -13.36 -2.45
C PHE A 215 -0.42 -14.77 -2.97
N LYS A 216 0.31 -15.73 -2.39
CA LYS A 216 0.07 -17.16 -2.58
C LYS A 216 -0.81 -17.67 -1.44
N GLU A 217 -1.65 -18.63 -1.73
CA GLU A 217 -2.43 -19.30 -0.69
C GLU A 217 -1.50 -20.02 0.28
N LEU A 218 -1.51 -19.57 1.51
CA LEU A 218 -0.75 -20.18 2.60
C LEU A 218 -1.74 -20.75 3.62
N PHE A 219 -1.40 -21.91 4.11
CA PHE A 219 -2.12 -22.54 5.21
C PHE A 219 -1.24 -22.51 6.47
N TYR A 220 -1.88 -22.47 7.59
CA TYR A 220 -1.26 -22.67 8.88
C TYR A 220 -2.13 -23.61 9.71
N TYR A 221 -1.55 -24.18 10.73
CA TYR A 221 -2.17 -25.24 11.48
C TYR A 221 -2.15 -24.88 12.96
N SER A 222 -3.24 -25.16 13.65
CA SER A 222 -3.34 -25.04 15.10
C SER A 222 -3.92 -26.35 15.66
N VAL A 223 -3.64 -26.65 16.92
CA VAL A 223 -4.18 -27.82 17.59
C VAL A 223 -5.18 -27.37 18.63
N VAL A 224 -6.35 -27.98 18.60
CA VAL A 224 -7.45 -27.69 19.52
C VAL A 224 -7.89 -28.97 20.20
N GLY A 225 -7.91 -28.95 21.52
CA GLY A 225 -8.46 -30.01 22.33
C GLY A 225 -9.86 -29.64 22.81
N THR A 226 -10.76 -30.63 22.88
CA THR A 226 -12.02 -30.47 23.59
C THR A 226 -11.87 -31.14 24.96
N TRP A 227 -12.13 -30.42 26.04
CA TRP A 227 -11.98 -30.86 27.40
C TRP A 227 -13.26 -30.52 28.18
N LYS A 228 -13.92 -31.54 28.74
CA LYS A 228 -15.20 -31.36 29.42
C LYS A 228 -16.23 -30.57 28.59
N GLY A 229 -16.26 -30.77 27.24
CA GLY A 229 -17.11 -30.06 26.30
C GLY A 229 -16.67 -28.66 25.90
N TYR A 230 -15.54 -28.13 26.39
CA TYR A 230 -15.00 -26.81 26.07
C TYR A 230 -13.76 -26.90 25.20
N GLN A 231 -13.63 -26.00 24.26
CA GLN A 231 -12.47 -25.93 23.36
C GLN A 231 -11.28 -25.24 24.04
N ALA A 232 -10.14 -25.89 24.02
CA ALA A 232 -8.86 -25.42 24.52
C ALA A 232 -7.83 -25.41 23.39
N GLN A 233 -7.02 -24.36 23.27
CA GLN A 233 -5.99 -24.22 22.24
C GLN A 233 -4.63 -24.63 22.79
N TYR A 234 -3.88 -25.36 21.98
CA TYR A 234 -2.50 -25.69 22.29
C TYR A 234 -1.65 -24.41 22.33
N VAL A 235 -0.82 -24.28 23.37
CA VAL A 235 0.03 -23.11 23.61
C VAL A 235 1.50 -23.52 23.85
N LEU A 236 2.42 -22.64 23.47
CA LEU A 236 3.84 -22.76 23.72
C LEU A 236 4.27 -21.73 24.78
N ASP A 237 5.21 -22.15 25.65
CA ASP A 237 5.87 -21.26 26.59
C ASP A 237 7.13 -20.67 25.94
N GLU A 238 7.10 -19.37 25.63
CA GLU A 238 8.21 -18.68 24.94
C GLU A 238 9.55 -18.76 25.68
N ARG A 239 9.56 -19.02 26.97
CA ARG A 239 10.82 -19.14 27.73
C ARG A 239 11.66 -20.36 27.32
N ARG A 240 11.10 -21.38 26.71
CA ARG A 240 11.82 -22.54 26.19
C ARG A 240 12.62 -22.25 24.91
N GLU A 241 12.34 -21.13 24.24
CA GLU A 241 13.00 -20.71 22.97
C GLU A 241 13.97 -19.54 23.15
N ALA A 242 13.92 -18.77 24.26
CA ALA A 242 14.78 -17.61 24.47
C ALA A 242 16.20 -18.07 24.88
N LYS A 243 17.14 -17.86 23.97
CA LYS A 243 18.58 -18.14 24.17
C LYS A 243 19.32 -17.10 25.02
N ASP A 244 18.66 -16.08 25.58
CA ASP A 244 19.30 -14.96 26.28
C ASP A 244 18.85 -14.87 27.76
N GLU A 245 19.81 -15.03 28.68
CA GLU A 245 19.59 -14.98 30.14
C GLU A 245 19.12 -13.61 30.67
N ARG A 246 19.16 -12.53 29.85
CA ARG A 246 18.74 -11.18 30.29
C ARG A 246 17.23 -10.98 30.32
N ASP A 247 16.46 -11.77 29.57
CA ASP A 247 14.99 -11.74 29.59
C ASP A 247 14.38 -12.67 30.66
N ALA A 248 15.16 -13.51 31.28
CA ALA A 248 14.75 -14.43 32.35
C ALA A 248 14.31 -13.71 33.65
N ALA A 249 14.55 -12.40 33.77
CA ALA A 249 14.19 -11.61 34.95
C ALA A 249 12.72 -11.17 35.01
N LYS A 250 11.93 -11.36 33.95
CA LYS A 250 10.47 -11.16 33.97
C LYS A 250 9.76 -12.49 34.20
N ASN A 251 9.57 -12.81 35.43
CA ASN A 251 9.12 -14.12 35.97
C ASN A 251 7.66 -14.51 35.66
N THR A 252 7.04 -14.04 34.58
CA THR A 252 5.70 -14.49 34.19
C THR A 252 5.74 -15.22 32.84
N PRO A 253 5.32 -16.51 32.78
CA PRO A 253 5.27 -17.24 31.51
C PRO A 253 4.33 -16.58 30.53
N THR A 254 4.85 -16.19 29.38
CA THR A 254 4.01 -15.71 28.28
C THR A 254 3.64 -16.89 27.39
N LEU A 255 2.47 -17.46 27.63
CA LEU A 255 1.94 -18.53 26.80
C LEU A 255 1.34 -17.94 25.51
N LYS A 256 1.76 -18.43 24.36
CA LYS A 256 1.19 -18.06 23.07
C LYS A 256 0.49 -19.23 22.39
N VAL A 257 -0.62 -18.98 21.71
CA VAL A 257 -1.27 -19.99 20.86
C VAL A 257 -0.26 -20.43 19.80
N ALA A 258 -0.02 -21.73 19.74
CA ALA A 258 0.90 -22.31 18.79
C ALA A 258 0.31 -22.29 17.37
N VAL A 259 1.08 -21.77 16.43
CA VAL A 259 0.78 -21.75 15.02
C VAL A 259 1.90 -22.48 14.28
N PHE A 260 1.55 -23.53 13.56
CA PHE A 260 2.49 -24.34 12.81
C PHE A 260 2.41 -24.05 11.31
N GLU A 261 3.54 -23.89 10.67
CA GLU A 261 3.60 -23.74 9.21
C GLU A 261 3.47 -25.09 8.48
N LYS A 262 3.92 -26.18 9.12
CA LYS A 262 3.89 -27.53 8.57
C LYS A 262 2.85 -28.40 9.26
N GLU A 263 2.05 -29.08 8.45
CA GLU A 263 1.01 -30.01 8.94
C GLU A 263 1.59 -31.15 9.78
N ALA A 264 2.78 -31.64 9.44
CA ALA A 264 3.42 -32.73 10.15
C ALA A 264 3.79 -32.36 11.61
N GLU A 265 4.20 -31.12 11.86
CA GLU A 265 4.54 -30.63 13.21
C GLU A 265 3.30 -30.56 14.11
N ALA A 266 2.18 -30.06 13.56
CA ALA A 266 0.92 -30.03 14.30
C ALA A 266 0.33 -31.43 14.53
N ASN A 267 0.42 -32.32 13.53
CA ASN A 267 0.00 -33.72 13.67
C ASN A 267 0.84 -34.46 14.72
N ALA A 268 2.12 -34.15 14.87
CA ALA A 268 2.94 -34.72 15.91
C ALA A 268 2.43 -34.35 17.32
N VAL A 269 1.94 -33.13 17.52
CA VAL A 269 1.28 -32.70 18.77
C VAL A 269 -0.02 -33.47 18.95
N VAL A 270 -0.87 -33.54 17.94
CA VAL A 270 -2.12 -34.32 18.01
C VAL A 270 -1.85 -35.75 18.40
N ALA A 271 -0.85 -36.40 17.79
CA ALA A 271 -0.50 -37.81 18.11
C ALA A 271 -0.01 -37.99 19.55
N ARG A 272 0.67 -36.98 20.13
CA ARG A 272 1.10 -36.98 21.52
C ARG A 272 -0.04 -36.79 22.52
N CYS A 273 -1.08 -36.04 22.09
CA CYS A 273 -2.20 -35.67 22.94
C CYS A 273 -3.47 -36.48 22.66
N ASN A 274 -3.44 -37.41 21.66
CA ASN A 274 -4.65 -38.14 21.22
C ASN A 274 -5.13 -39.13 22.30
N PRO A 275 -6.46 -39.24 22.49
CA PRO A 275 -7.09 -39.93 23.60
C PRO A 275 -6.67 -41.40 23.78
N PRO A 276 -6.69 -41.85 25.02
CA PRO A 276 -7.18 -41.11 26.19
C PRO A 276 -6.10 -40.42 26.98
N THR A 277 -5.61 -39.26 26.50
CA THR A 277 -4.64 -38.45 27.23
C THR A 277 -5.36 -37.63 28.31
N GLU A 278 -4.97 -37.85 29.57
CA GLU A 278 -5.51 -37.13 30.72
C GLU A 278 -4.84 -35.74 30.82
N ALA A 279 -5.61 -34.70 31.06
CA ALA A 279 -5.15 -33.35 31.31
C ALA A 279 -5.65 -32.87 32.68
N ALA A 280 -4.76 -32.21 33.42
CA ALA A 280 -5.13 -31.60 34.68
C ALA A 280 -5.04 -30.09 34.60
N ILE A 281 -5.84 -29.40 35.39
CA ILE A 281 -5.79 -27.95 35.53
C ILE A 281 -4.51 -27.58 36.29
N ALA A 282 -3.61 -26.91 35.56
CA ALA A 282 -2.35 -26.40 36.16
C ALA A 282 -2.52 -24.99 36.75
N LYS A 283 -3.41 -24.17 36.14
CA LYS A 283 -3.68 -22.80 36.62
C LYS A 283 -5.07 -22.38 36.25
N ILE A 284 -5.71 -21.62 37.14
CA ILE A 284 -6.95 -20.86 36.87
C ILE A 284 -6.69 -19.40 37.20
N ASP A 285 -7.07 -18.49 36.30
CA ASP A 285 -7.04 -17.05 36.51
C ASP A 285 -8.37 -16.44 36.04
N THR A 286 -9.01 -15.68 36.91
CA THR A 286 -10.27 -15.04 36.60
C THR A 286 -10.14 -13.51 36.73
N GLN A 287 -10.46 -12.82 35.68
CA GLN A 287 -10.34 -11.36 35.63
C GLN A 287 -11.61 -10.72 35.05
N GLN A 288 -12.04 -9.64 35.69
CA GLN A 288 -13.06 -8.77 35.10
C GLN A 288 -12.42 -7.84 34.09
N LYS A 289 -12.94 -7.83 32.88
CA LYS A 289 -12.50 -6.96 31.79
C LYS A 289 -13.57 -5.94 31.43
N LYS A 290 -13.13 -4.75 31.03
CA LYS A 290 -14.02 -3.66 30.65
C LYS A 290 -13.58 -3.10 29.29
N GLN A 291 -14.55 -2.90 28.41
CA GLN A 291 -14.35 -2.17 27.16
C GLN A 291 -15.16 -0.88 27.22
N PHE A 292 -14.45 0.23 27.26
CA PHE A 292 -15.09 1.54 27.20
C PHE A 292 -15.56 1.87 25.78
N PRO A 293 -16.59 2.69 25.64
CA PRO A 293 -16.95 3.30 24.36
C PRO A 293 -15.75 4.03 23.75
N GLN A 294 -15.76 4.18 22.45
CA GLN A 294 -14.74 4.94 21.77
C GLN A 294 -14.84 6.41 22.12
N LYS A 295 -13.70 7.12 22.18
CA LYS A 295 -13.64 8.56 22.44
C LYS A 295 -14.34 9.34 21.31
N PRO A 296 -14.66 10.62 21.53
CA PRO A 296 -15.10 11.51 20.47
C PRO A 296 -14.13 11.52 19.28
N PHE A 297 -14.56 12.03 18.14
CA PHE A 297 -13.76 12.02 16.93
C PHE A 297 -12.63 13.05 16.92
N ASP A 298 -11.46 12.65 16.45
CA ASP A 298 -10.55 13.51 15.68
C ASP A 298 -10.94 13.46 14.19
N LEU A 299 -10.32 14.29 13.37
CA LEU A 299 -10.62 14.32 11.94
C LEU A 299 -10.35 12.97 11.24
N THR A 300 -9.22 12.33 11.54
CA THR A 300 -8.85 11.06 10.92
C THR A 300 -9.86 9.96 11.24
N GLU A 301 -10.29 9.85 12.49
CA GLU A 301 -11.29 8.84 12.89
C GLU A 301 -12.67 9.13 12.28
N LEU A 302 -13.07 10.41 12.16
CA LEU A 302 -14.30 10.80 11.47
C LEU A 302 -14.25 10.44 9.99
N GLN A 303 -13.12 10.69 9.31
CA GLN A 303 -12.90 10.32 7.91
C GLN A 303 -12.93 8.81 7.71
N LYS A 304 -12.28 8.05 8.59
CA LYS A 304 -12.28 6.58 8.56
C LYS A 304 -13.70 6.02 8.69
N GLU A 305 -14.45 6.50 9.66
CA GLU A 305 -15.80 6.01 9.91
C GLU A 305 -16.77 6.44 8.81
N GLY A 306 -16.66 7.67 8.29
CA GLY A 306 -17.42 8.14 7.14
C GLY A 306 -17.14 7.33 5.87
N ASN A 307 -15.88 6.97 5.61
CA ASN A 307 -15.52 6.08 4.51
C ASN A 307 -16.05 4.65 4.72
N LYS A 308 -15.93 4.11 5.94
CA LYS A 308 -16.39 2.76 6.27
C LYS A 308 -17.91 2.62 6.11
N ARG A 309 -18.69 3.54 6.68
CA ARG A 309 -20.17 3.48 6.69
C ARG A 309 -20.80 3.96 5.38
N PHE A 310 -20.32 5.07 4.83
CA PHE A 310 -20.98 5.77 3.73
C PHE A 310 -20.21 5.73 2.42
N LYS A 311 -18.98 5.21 2.42
CA LYS A 311 -18.07 5.20 1.25
C LYS A 311 -17.68 6.60 0.77
N TYR A 312 -17.79 7.61 1.64
CA TYR A 312 -17.33 8.96 1.35
C TYR A 312 -15.80 9.02 1.32
N SER A 313 -15.24 9.83 0.43
CA SER A 313 -13.81 10.10 0.45
C SER A 313 -13.43 10.92 1.69
N ALA A 314 -12.16 10.86 2.08
CA ALA A 314 -11.63 11.65 3.19
C ALA A 314 -11.85 13.16 2.96
N GLN A 315 -11.74 13.62 1.72
CA GLN A 315 -11.99 15.00 1.35
C GLN A 315 -13.47 15.36 1.50
N GLN A 316 -14.39 14.51 1.02
CA GLN A 316 -15.83 14.73 1.18
C GLN A 316 -16.24 14.84 2.65
N VAL A 317 -15.68 13.97 3.50
CA VAL A 317 -15.95 14.03 4.96
C VAL A 317 -15.42 15.32 5.57
N LEU A 318 -14.21 15.75 5.17
CA LEU A 318 -13.63 17.02 5.62
C LEU A 318 -14.48 18.21 5.19
N ASP A 319 -14.92 18.24 3.93
CA ASP A 319 -15.72 19.34 3.38
C ASP A 319 -17.08 19.43 4.12
N CYS A 320 -17.75 18.29 4.35
CA CYS A 320 -18.98 18.24 5.16
C CYS A 320 -18.75 18.74 6.60
N ALA A 321 -17.69 18.27 7.25
CA ALA A 321 -17.37 18.69 8.61
C ALA A 321 -17.00 20.17 8.70
N GLN A 322 -16.32 20.71 7.69
CA GLN A 322 -16.01 22.14 7.58
C GLN A 322 -17.29 22.97 7.41
N ASN A 323 -18.20 22.56 6.53
CA ASN A 323 -19.50 23.23 6.34
C ASN A 323 -20.35 23.21 7.63
N LEU A 324 -20.36 22.07 8.35
CA LEU A 324 -21.07 21.94 9.62
C LEU A 324 -20.47 22.84 10.70
N TYR A 325 -19.16 23.01 10.72
CA TYR A 325 -18.48 23.97 11.58
C TYR A 325 -18.88 25.42 11.25
N GLU A 326 -18.89 25.79 9.98
CA GLU A 326 -19.27 27.14 9.52
C GLU A 326 -20.75 27.44 9.84
N LYS A 327 -21.62 26.42 9.82
CA LYS A 327 -23.01 26.47 10.27
C LYS A 327 -23.16 26.44 11.79
N LYS A 328 -22.05 26.41 12.55
CA LYS A 328 -22.01 26.33 14.02
C LYS A 328 -22.67 25.06 14.61
N LEU A 329 -22.69 23.95 13.86
CA LEU A 329 -23.28 22.69 14.30
C LEU A 329 -22.26 21.75 14.93
N LEU A 330 -21.01 21.80 14.45
CA LEU A 330 -19.88 21.04 15.01
C LEU A 330 -18.76 21.99 15.44
N THR A 331 -17.90 21.49 16.32
CA THR A 331 -16.64 22.14 16.66
C THR A 331 -15.64 22.06 15.50
N TYR A 332 -14.51 22.76 15.60
CA TYR A 332 -13.53 22.85 14.52
C TYR A 332 -13.03 21.47 14.08
N PRO A 333 -13.17 21.11 12.77
CA PRO A 333 -12.97 19.73 12.35
C PRO A 333 -11.50 19.34 12.14
N ARG A 334 -10.58 20.30 11.94
CA ARG A 334 -9.17 19.98 11.67
C ARG A 334 -8.40 19.82 12.97
N THR A 335 -8.77 18.82 13.76
CA THR A 335 -8.13 18.45 15.01
C THR A 335 -7.60 17.02 14.96
N ASP A 336 -6.49 16.78 15.62
CA ASP A 336 -5.90 15.46 15.87
C ASP A 336 -6.24 14.94 17.27
N SER A 337 -6.92 15.76 18.10
CA SER A 337 -7.29 15.43 19.46
C SER A 337 -8.66 14.74 19.53
N GLN A 338 -8.74 13.69 20.34
CA GLN A 338 -9.97 13.01 20.75
C GLN A 338 -10.40 13.38 22.18
N TYR A 339 -9.80 14.44 22.74
CA TYR A 339 -9.97 14.84 24.13
C TYR A 339 -10.71 16.16 24.22
N LEU A 340 -11.38 16.35 25.36
CA LEU A 340 -12.03 17.61 25.75
C LEU A 340 -11.30 18.20 26.98
N PRO A 341 -11.21 19.52 27.09
CA PRO A 341 -10.69 20.17 28.30
C PRO A 341 -11.52 19.83 29.53
N ASP A 342 -10.85 19.78 30.69
CA ASP A 342 -11.52 19.55 31.99
C ASP A 342 -12.60 20.61 32.27
N THR A 343 -12.38 21.85 31.83
CA THR A 343 -13.33 22.98 31.96
C THR A 343 -14.64 22.78 31.22
N MET A 344 -14.64 21.92 30.14
CA MET A 344 -15.83 21.63 29.36
C MET A 344 -16.66 20.44 29.89
N LYS A 345 -16.19 19.70 30.91
CA LYS A 345 -16.82 18.45 31.36
C LYS A 345 -18.30 18.61 31.65
N GLN A 346 -18.66 19.64 32.41
CA GLN A 346 -20.04 19.88 32.82
C GLN A 346 -20.97 20.19 31.65
N GLU A 347 -20.58 21.14 30.81
CA GLU A 347 -21.37 21.53 29.63
C GLU A 347 -21.50 20.40 28.62
N ALA A 348 -20.38 19.69 28.35
CA ALA A 348 -20.36 18.55 27.41
C ALA A 348 -21.22 17.37 27.91
N PHE A 349 -21.20 17.09 29.23
CA PHE A 349 -22.06 16.06 29.83
C PHE A 349 -23.55 16.38 29.68
N ALA A 350 -23.92 17.61 30.03
CA ALA A 350 -25.31 18.07 29.89
C ALA A 350 -25.77 18.06 28.43
N LEU A 351 -24.91 18.47 27.51
CA LEU A 351 -25.18 18.41 26.08
C LEU A 351 -25.37 16.96 25.60
N ALA A 352 -24.52 16.04 26.04
CA ALA A 352 -24.63 14.62 25.66
C ALA A 352 -25.96 14.02 26.15
N GLN A 353 -26.38 14.35 27.37
CA GLN A 353 -27.68 13.91 27.91
C GLN A 353 -28.84 14.48 27.09
N LYS A 354 -28.78 15.77 26.70
CA LYS A 354 -29.80 16.41 25.85
C LYS A 354 -29.93 15.74 24.49
N LEU A 355 -28.82 15.31 23.91
CA LEU A 355 -28.76 14.71 22.58
C LEU A 355 -29.03 13.20 22.58
N ALA A 356 -29.02 12.52 23.72
CA ALA A 356 -29.20 11.12 23.92
C ALA A 356 -30.63 10.67 23.71
N THR A 357 -30.84 9.46 23.18
CA THR A 357 -32.14 8.81 23.14
C THR A 357 -32.56 8.32 24.53
N PRO A 358 -33.86 8.05 24.76
CA PRO A 358 -34.31 7.54 26.07
C PRO A 358 -33.61 6.25 26.50
N GLU A 359 -33.26 5.37 25.54
CA GLU A 359 -32.54 4.12 25.78
C GLU A 359 -31.09 4.40 26.20
N GLN A 360 -30.43 5.35 25.54
CA GLN A 360 -29.06 5.76 25.87
C GLN A 360 -29.02 6.38 27.27
N GLN A 361 -30.00 7.23 27.63
CA GLN A 361 -30.05 7.90 28.94
C GLN A 361 -30.06 6.89 30.11
N LYS A 362 -30.64 5.70 29.94
CA LYS A 362 -30.68 4.65 30.99
C LYS A 362 -29.32 4.07 31.33
N ILE A 363 -28.36 4.18 30.42
CA ILE A 363 -27.03 3.57 30.56
C ILE A 363 -25.91 4.62 30.55
N PHE A 364 -26.23 5.90 30.88
CA PHE A 364 -25.18 6.91 31.11
C PHE A 364 -24.36 6.54 32.36
N ARG A 365 -23.09 6.89 32.31
CA ARG A 365 -22.21 6.85 33.48
C ARG A 365 -22.53 8.02 34.42
N SER A 366 -22.18 7.88 35.69
CA SER A 366 -22.28 9.01 36.62
C SER A 366 -21.35 10.16 36.24
N PHE A 367 -21.79 11.40 36.45
CA PHE A 367 -20.97 12.59 36.21
C PHE A 367 -19.64 12.57 36.98
N ASP A 368 -19.65 12.02 38.19
CA ASP A 368 -18.48 11.98 39.09
C ASP A 368 -17.42 10.96 38.66
N GLU A 369 -17.78 10.06 37.73
CA GLU A 369 -16.82 9.10 37.20
C GLU A 369 -15.72 9.80 36.37
N ASN A 370 -14.57 9.13 36.29
CA ASN A 370 -13.48 9.58 35.47
C ASN A 370 -13.70 9.18 33.99
N PHE A 371 -13.73 10.16 33.10
CA PHE A 371 -13.84 9.94 31.64
C PHE A 371 -12.47 10.14 31.00
N VAL A 372 -11.91 9.09 30.44
CA VAL A 372 -10.55 9.09 29.85
C VAL A 372 -10.37 10.19 28.79
N PHE A 373 -11.44 10.60 28.10
CA PHE A 373 -11.40 11.64 27.07
C PHE A 373 -11.56 13.06 27.61
N ILE A 374 -11.79 13.24 28.89
CA ILE A 374 -11.72 14.54 29.57
C ILE A 374 -10.32 14.70 30.13
N ASN A 375 -9.47 15.45 29.44
CA ASN A 375 -8.07 15.63 29.83
C ASN A 375 -7.45 16.81 29.08
N SER A 376 -7.30 17.94 29.75
CA SER A 376 -6.73 19.18 29.19
C SER A 376 -5.29 19.00 28.71
N SER A 377 -4.48 18.12 29.34
CA SER A 377 -3.08 17.93 28.96
C SER A 377 -2.89 17.18 27.64
N LYS A 378 -3.94 16.51 27.14
CA LYS A 378 -3.97 15.77 25.88
C LYS A 378 -4.74 16.48 24.77
N VAL A 379 -5.25 17.65 25.03
CA VAL A 379 -5.77 18.55 24.00
C VAL A 379 -4.57 19.20 23.32
N THR A 380 -4.53 19.09 21.98
CA THR A 380 -3.51 19.72 21.15
C THR A 380 -3.91 21.17 20.81
N ASP A 381 -3.85 21.58 19.56
CA ASP A 381 -4.27 22.91 19.12
C ASP A 381 -5.78 23.13 19.28
N HIS A 382 -6.55 22.05 19.09
CA HIS A 382 -8.02 22.03 19.23
C HIS A 382 -8.48 20.76 19.94
N PHE A 383 -9.63 20.83 20.60
CA PHE A 383 -10.27 19.66 21.20
C PHE A 383 -11.07 18.84 20.16
N ALA A 384 -11.64 17.72 20.60
CA ALA A 384 -12.35 16.76 19.74
C ALA A 384 -13.54 17.38 18.99
N ILE A 385 -13.92 16.73 17.87
CA ILE A 385 -15.11 17.09 17.08
C ILE A 385 -16.35 16.63 17.82
N ILE A 386 -17.17 17.58 18.27
CA ILE A 386 -18.43 17.35 18.97
C ILE A 386 -19.52 18.29 18.44
N PRO A 387 -20.81 17.96 18.63
CA PRO A 387 -21.91 18.92 18.42
C PRO A 387 -21.78 20.13 19.34
N THR A 388 -22.24 21.29 18.88
CA THR A 388 -22.27 22.54 19.66
C THR A 388 -23.53 22.71 20.51
N GLY A 389 -24.58 21.93 20.21
CA GLY A 389 -25.91 22.05 20.85
C GLY A 389 -26.92 22.81 19.99
N GLU A 390 -26.49 23.48 18.94
CA GLU A 390 -27.39 24.05 17.94
C GLU A 390 -28.12 22.93 17.16
N ALA A 391 -29.40 23.16 16.85
CA ALA A 391 -30.19 22.19 16.13
C ALA A 391 -29.93 22.29 14.61
N PRO A 392 -29.62 21.17 13.90
CA PRO A 392 -29.53 21.20 12.46
C PRO A 392 -30.89 21.55 11.84
N ASN A 393 -30.85 22.41 10.82
CA ASN A 393 -32.02 22.77 10.04
C ASN A 393 -31.69 22.59 8.56
N ASP A 394 -32.45 21.76 7.86
CA ASP A 394 -32.37 21.50 6.41
C ASP A 394 -30.94 21.28 5.86
N LEU A 395 -30.28 20.23 6.37
CA LEU A 395 -28.95 19.86 5.93
C LEU A 395 -28.98 19.01 4.67
N PRO A 396 -28.03 19.21 3.74
CA PRO A 396 -27.76 18.23 2.69
C PRO A 396 -27.53 16.83 3.27
N GLU A 397 -27.94 15.77 2.59
CA GLU A 397 -27.86 14.37 3.05
C GLU A 397 -26.49 13.97 3.56
N MET A 398 -25.43 14.38 2.86
CA MET A 398 -24.06 14.06 3.28
C MET A 398 -23.69 14.74 4.59
N GLU A 399 -24.02 16.02 4.75
CA GLU A 399 -23.76 16.77 5.98
C GLU A 399 -24.58 16.20 7.15
N GLN A 400 -25.86 15.86 6.90
CA GLN A 400 -26.69 15.24 7.93
C GLN A 400 -26.09 13.93 8.44
N LYS A 401 -25.61 13.05 7.54
CA LYS A 401 -24.97 11.79 7.93
C LYS A 401 -23.70 12.00 8.74
N ILE A 402 -22.89 13.01 8.38
CA ILE A 402 -21.65 13.31 9.13
C ILE A 402 -21.98 13.94 10.51
N TYR A 403 -23.01 14.79 10.58
CA TYR A 403 -23.49 15.33 11.85
C TYR A 403 -23.99 14.22 12.77
N ASP A 404 -24.85 13.34 12.26
CA ASP A 404 -25.40 12.21 13.02
C ASP A 404 -24.31 11.26 13.50
N LEU A 405 -23.29 11.02 12.69
CA LEU A 405 -22.13 10.22 13.04
C LEU A 405 -21.34 10.85 14.20
N ALA A 406 -21.07 12.15 14.14
CA ALA A 406 -20.38 12.89 15.19
C ALA A 406 -21.20 12.90 16.50
N LYS A 407 -22.52 13.15 16.40
CA LYS A 407 -23.46 13.11 17.51
C LYS A 407 -23.51 11.73 18.16
N GLU A 408 -23.66 10.66 17.37
CA GLU A 408 -23.69 9.28 17.86
C GLU A 408 -22.43 8.97 18.67
N ARG A 409 -21.25 9.24 18.12
CA ARG A 409 -19.97 8.99 18.77
C ARG A 409 -19.79 9.80 20.04
N PHE A 410 -20.18 11.07 20.03
CA PHE A 410 -20.11 11.95 21.18
C PHE A 410 -20.97 11.44 22.34
N VAL A 411 -22.23 11.08 22.07
CA VAL A 411 -23.13 10.54 23.10
C VAL A 411 -22.63 9.18 23.61
N GLN A 412 -22.17 8.30 22.70
CA GLN A 412 -21.65 6.98 23.10
C GLN A 412 -20.47 7.08 24.08
N ALA A 413 -19.61 8.07 23.96
CA ALA A 413 -18.44 8.23 24.82
C ALA A 413 -18.79 8.33 26.32
N TRP A 414 -20.01 8.74 26.66
CA TRP A 414 -20.49 8.92 28.03
C TRP A 414 -21.21 7.69 28.60
N LEU A 415 -21.41 6.64 27.79
CA LEU A 415 -22.19 5.46 28.21
C LEU A 415 -21.35 4.49 29.03
N LYS A 416 -22.04 3.59 29.76
CA LYS A 416 -21.41 2.52 30.51
C LYS A 416 -20.57 1.62 29.64
N PRO A 417 -19.40 1.14 30.12
CA PRO A 417 -18.58 0.18 29.41
C PRO A 417 -19.31 -1.17 29.31
N TYR A 418 -18.93 -1.94 28.30
CA TYR A 418 -19.21 -3.36 28.27
C TYR A 418 -18.26 -4.05 29.27
N VAL A 419 -18.85 -4.86 30.18
CA VAL A 419 -18.14 -5.57 31.26
C VAL A 419 -18.34 -7.05 31.09
N TRP A 420 -17.27 -7.82 31.18
CA TRP A 420 -17.32 -9.27 31.18
C TRP A 420 -16.24 -9.85 32.11
N ASP A 421 -16.52 -11.04 32.63
CA ASP A 421 -15.52 -11.83 33.32
C ASP A 421 -14.91 -12.82 32.33
N GLU A 422 -13.62 -13.01 32.42
CA GLU A 422 -12.85 -13.98 31.64
C GLU A 422 -12.08 -14.90 32.59
N MET A 423 -12.36 -16.21 32.47
CA MET A 423 -11.62 -17.25 33.19
C MET A 423 -10.67 -17.90 32.20
N GLU A 424 -9.39 -17.81 32.46
CA GLU A 424 -8.32 -18.51 31.74
C GLU A 424 -7.88 -19.72 32.52
N VAL A 425 -7.95 -20.89 31.90
CA VAL A 425 -7.55 -22.16 32.47
C VAL A 425 -6.40 -22.73 31.64
N ILE A 426 -5.31 -23.07 32.31
CA ILE A 426 -4.20 -23.78 31.69
C ILE A 426 -4.30 -25.26 32.06
N LEU A 427 -4.44 -26.07 31.02
CA LEU A 427 -4.47 -27.51 31.10
C LEU A 427 -3.08 -28.06 30.77
N GLU A 428 -2.60 -29.03 31.55
CA GLU A 428 -1.34 -29.74 31.37
C GLU A 428 -1.61 -31.22 31.20
N THR A 429 -1.09 -31.83 30.13
CA THR A 429 -1.22 -33.27 29.93
C THR A 429 -0.35 -34.06 30.93
N LYS A 430 -0.90 -35.15 31.46
CA LYS A 430 -0.20 -36.12 32.32
C LYS A 430 0.13 -37.37 31.49
N ASP A 431 1.38 -37.50 31.10
CA ASP A 431 1.89 -38.74 30.53
C ASP A 431 3.14 -39.14 31.33
N GLU A 432 2.99 -40.15 32.18
CA GLU A 432 4.08 -40.65 33.05
C GLU A 432 5.25 -41.23 32.25
N ARG A 433 5.10 -41.48 30.97
CA ARG A 433 6.12 -42.04 30.09
C ARG A 433 6.99 -41.00 29.40
N ARG A 434 6.68 -39.71 29.58
CA ARG A 434 7.31 -38.61 28.83
C ARG A 434 7.75 -37.47 29.75
N GLU A 435 8.96 -36.96 29.52
CA GLU A 435 9.50 -35.78 30.21
C GLU A 435 8.85 -34.46 29.74
N THR A 436 8.16 -34.46 28.60
CA THR A 436 7.55 -33.27 28.01
C THR A 436 6.06 -33.20 28.30
N ARG A 437 5.61 -32.09 28.87
CA ARG A 437 4.21 -31.77 29.14
C ARG A 437 3.67 -30.85 28.06
N GLU A 438 2.48 -31.16 27.56
CA GLU A 438 1.80 -30.35 26.56
C GLU A 438 0.79 -29.45 27.26
N LEU A 439 0.75 -28.15 26.84
CA LEU A 439 -0.06 -27.14 27.46
C LEU A 439 -1.22 -26.72 26.55
N PHE A 440 -2.40 -26.60 27.12
CA PHE A 440 -3.58 -26.09 26.43
C PHE A 440 -4.17 -24.93 27.23
N ARG A 441 -4.58 -23.87 26.55
CA ARG A 441 -5.28 -22.73 27.13
C ARG A 441 -6.75 -22.77 26.77
N LEU A 442 -7.60 -22.82 27.80
CA LEU A 442 -9.03 -22.76 27.69
C LEU A 442 -9.51 -21.39 28.23
N LYS A 443 -10.26 -20.66 27.43
CA LYS A 443 -10.86 -19.38 27.84
C LYS A 443 -12.35 -19.50 27.90
N LEU A 444 -12.93 -19.12 29.05
CA LEU A 444 -14.35 -18.96 29.27
C LEU A 444 -14.67 -17.48 29.44
N LYS A 445 -15.80 -17.04 28.89
CA LYS A 445 -16.26 -15.67 28.98
C LYS A 445 -17.70 -15.61 29.41
N ARG A 446 -17.96 -14.79 30.44
CA ARG A 446 -19.30 -14.49 30.96
C ARG A 446 -19.59 -13.00 30.82
N ASN A 447 -20.67 -12.62 30.16
CA ASN A 447 -21.11 -11.25 30.06
C ASN A 447 -21.76 -10.80 31.36
N GLU A 448 -21.28 -9.70 31.97
CA GLU A 448 -21.81 -9.12 33.19
C GLU A 448 -22.76 -7.95 32.88
N ASP A 449 -22.27 -6.96 32.15
CA ASP A 449 -23.07 -5.79 31.72
C ASP A 449 -22.74 -5.48 30.26
N LEU A 450 -23.73 -5.52 29.40
CA LEU A 450 -23.55 -5.20 27.99
C LEU A 450 -23.22 -3.72 27.75
N GLY A 451 -23.56 -2.84 28.68
CA GLY A 451 -23.29 -1.40 28.59
C GLY A 451 -23.70 -0.83 27.23
N PHE A 452 -22.83 -0.06 26.62
CA PHE A 452 -23.07 0.56 25.30
C PHE A 452 -23.34 -0.46 24.18
N ARG A 453 -22.87 -1.71 24.31
CA ARG A 453 -23.11 -2.77 23.30
C ARG A 453 -24.57 -3.20 23.23
N ALA A 454 -25.35 -3.02 24.27
CA ALA A 454 -26.79 -3.32 24.27
C ALA A 454 -27.57 -2.47 23.25
N LEU A 455 -27.01 -1.34 22.83
CA LEU A 455 -27.61 -0.42 21.85
C LEU A 455 -27.10 -0.65 20.42
N VAL A 456 -26.11 -1.49 20.22
CA VAL A 456 -25.63 -1.87 18.90
C VAL A 456 -26.64 -2.82 18.31
N LYS A 457 -27.49 -2.33 17.39
CA LYS A 457 -28.34 -3.21 16.58
C LYS A 457 -27.42 -4.14 15.78
N GLU A 458 -27.45 -5.43 16.08
CA GLU A 458 -26.88 -6.40 15.15
C GLU A 458 -27.58 -6.23 13.81
N ASP A 459 -26.81 -5.94 12.77
CA ASP A 459 -27.29 -5.91 11.39
C ASP A 459 -27.72 -7.33 10.99
N THR A 460 -28.93 -7.73 11.40
CA THR A 460 -29.54 -9.05 11.13
C THR A 460 -30.00 -9.20 9.68
N LYS A 461 -29.72 -8.22 8.79
CA LYS A 461 -30.05 -8.30 7.37
C LYS A 461 -28.86 -8.80 6.52
N GLY A 462 -28.30 -9.97 6.85
CA GLY A 462 -27.22 -10.55 6.05
C GLY A 462 -26.77 -11.96 6.43
N LYS A 463 -27.23 -12.48 7.56
CA LYS A 463 -26.82 -13.83 8.04
C LYS A 463 -27.95 -14.83 7.98
N LYS A 464 -28.55 -15.10 6.79
CA LYS A 464 -29.11 -16.40 6.50
C LYS A 464 -28.10 -17.17 5.63
N LYS A 465 -27.57 -18.26 6.19
CA LYS A 465 -26.69 -19.27 5.60
C LYS A 465 -25.21 -18.90 5.38
N LYS A 466 -24.41 -19.03 6.44
CA LYS A 466 -23.14 -19.75 6.37
C LYS A 466 -22.80 -20.24 7.79
N LYS A 467 -23.26 -21.43 8.12
CA LYS A 467 -22.68 -22.26 9.18
C LYS A 467 -21.37 -22.79 8.62
N ALA A 468 -20.33 -22.76 9.46
CA ALA A 468 -19.01 -23.29 9.22
C ALA A 468 -18.15 -22.49 8.19
N ASP A 469 -17.78 -21.26 8.57
CA ASP A 469 -16.44 -20.73 8.43
C ASP A 469 -16.37 -19.53 9.39
N SER A 470 -15.96 -19.76 10.62
CA SER A 470 -15.96 -18.79 11.69
C SER A 470 -14.71 -17.93 11.65
N GLY A 471 -14.74 -16.91 10.81
CA GLY A 471 -13.88 -15.76 10.93
C GLY A 471 -14.75 -14.57 11.35
N SER A 472 -14.67 -14.15 12.58
CA SER A 472 -15.40 -13.00 13.12
C SER A 472 -14.98 -11.72 12.42
N GLU A 473 -15.79 -11.26 11.45
CA GLU A 473 -15.70 -9.89 10.94
C GLU A 473 -16.43 -8.93 11.91
N ASP A 474 -15.83 -8.60 13.03
CA ASP A 474 -16.09 -7.42 13.83
C ASP A 474 -14.86 -7.14 14.68
N GLY A 475 -13.76 -6.90 13.99
CA GLY A 475 -12.53 -6.41 14.56
C GLY A 475 -12.50 -4.90 14.49
N ASN A 476 -12.44 -4.27 15.62
CA ASN A 476 -11.89 -2.94 15.78
C ASN A 476 -10.40 -2.99 15.37
N ALA A 477 -10.15 -3.06 14.06
CA ALA A 477 -8.81 -3.01 13.50
C ALA A 477 -8.30 -1.58 13.57
N THR A 478 -7.90 -1.15 14.77
CA THR A 478 -6.83 -0.18 14.88
C THR A 478 -5.61 -0.82 14.22
N ALA A 479 -5.07 -0.11 13.23
CA ALA A 479 -3.90 -0.50 12.49
C ALA A 479 -2.75 -0.90 13.43
N ALA A 480 -2.59 -2.19 13.60
CA ALA A 480 -1.41 -2.87 14.07
C ALA A 480 -1.28 -4.12 13.21
N GLU A 481 -0.83 -3.92 11.97
CA GLU A 481 -0.29 -4.99 11.17
C GLU A 481 0.99 -5.46 11.83
N GLY A 482 0.92 -6.53 12.59
CA GLY A 482 2.05 -7.11 13.34
C GLY A 482 1.62 -8.05 14.44
N LYS A 483 0.33 -8.09 14.79
CA LYS A 483 -0.21 -9.19 15.60
C LYS A 483 -1.08 -10.02 14.67
N GLY A 484 -0.63 -11.25 14.39
CA GLY A 484 -1.41 -12.25 13.69
C GLY A 484 -2.81 -12.28 14.27
N ASP A 485 -3.80 -12.50 13.40
CA ASP A 485 -5.16 -12.83 13.78
C ASP A 485 -5.05 -13.78 14.96
N SER A 486 -5.38 -13.29 16.15
CA SER A 486 -5.46 -14.17 17.29
C SER A 486 -6.75 -14.94 17.09
N ASP A 487 -6.62 -16.06 16.40
CA ASP A 487 -7.63 -17.12 16.30
C ASP A 487 -7.90 -17.73 17.70
N GLU A 488 -7.94 -16.89 18.71
CA GLU A 488 -8.07 -17.29 20.09
C GLU A 488 -9.51 -17.73 20.34
N ILE A 489 -9.67 -19.00 20.65
CA ILE A 489 -10.98 -19.59 20.92
C ILE A 489 -11.43 -19.15 22.31
N THR A 490 -12.61 -18.56 22.39
CA THR A 490 -13.25 -18.18 23.64
C THR A 490 -14.63 -18.82 23.72
N ASN A 491 -14.85 -19.63 24.76
CA ASN A 491 -16.13 -20.27 25.02
C ASN A 491 -17.04 -19.30 25.80
N LEU A 492 -18.23 -19.03 25.28
CA LEU A 492 -19.24 -18.23 25.97
C LEU A 492 -20.02 -19.14 26.96
N VAL A 493 -20.17 -18.67 28.19
CA VAL A 493 -20.87 -19.37 29.26
C VAL A 493 -21.79 -18.42 30.01
N GLU A 494 -22.86 -18.93 30.58
CA GLU A 494 -23.76 -18.19 31.49
C GLU A 494 -23.23 -18.19 32.92
N VAL A 495 -22.61 -19.31 33.34
CA VAL A 495 -22.01 -19.47 34.65
C VAL A 495 -20.68 -20.16 34.50
N PHE A 496 -19.67 -19.74 35.24
CA PHE A 496 -18.40 -20.44 35.27
C PHE A 496 -18.52 -21.80 35.99
N PRO A 497 -17.89 -22.84 35.45
CA PRO A 497 -17.77 -24.12 36.16
C PRO A 497 -16.98 -23.96 37.46
N GLU A 498 -17.34 -24.72 38.46
CA GLU A 498 -16.63 -24.78 39.73
C GLU A 498 -15.46 -25.76 39.61
N TRP A 499 -14.37 -25.27 39.02
CA TRP A 499 -13.13 -26.04 38.86
C TRP A 499 -12.04 -25.61 39.82
N ASN A 500 -11.21 -26.60 40.23
CA ASN A 500 -10.03 -26.36 41.08
C ASN A 500 -8.76 -26.75 40.36
N VAL A 501 -7.64 -26.15 40.77
CA VAL A 501 -6.33 -26.56 40.32
C VAL A 501 -6.12 -28.01 40.73
N GLY A 502 -5.66 -28.86 39.82
CA GLY A 502 -5.50 -30.30 40.03
C GLY A 502 -6.67 -31.15 39.50
N ASP A 503 -7.84 -30.55 39.25
CA ASP A 503 -8.95 -31.31 38.61
C ASP A 503 -8.49 -31.85 37.27
N SER A 504 -8.74 -33.15 37.05
CA SER A 504 -8.28 -33.80 35.81
C SER A 504 -9.43 -34.49 35.08
N ALA A 505 -9.29 -34.61 33.78
CA ALA A 505 -10.17 -35.39 32.90
C ALA A 505 -9.41 -35.68 31.58
N PRO A 506 -9.77 -36.77 30.89
CA PRO A 506 -9.28 -37.00 29.57
C PRO A 506 -9.82 -35.93 28.59
N PHE A 507 -9.03 -35.62 27.53
CA PHE A 507 -9.59 -34.88 26.42
C PHE A 507 -10.69 -35.68 25.72
N ASP A 508 -11.81 -35.06 25.42
CA ASP A 508 -12.88 -35.62 24.60
C ASP A 508 -12.36 -35.85 23.15
N SER A 509 -11.63 -34.92 22.63
CA SER A 509 -10.89 -35.00 21.35
C SER A 509 -9.72 -34.03 21.31
N VAL A 510 -8.70 -34.35 20.49
CA VAL A 510 -7.63 -33.41 20.12
C VAL A 510 -7.49 -33.43 18.60
N GLU A 511 -7.69 -32.30 17.97
CA GLU A 511 -7.84 -32.19 16.54
C GLU A 511 -6.92 -31.14 15.93
N LEU A 512 -6.47 -31.41 14.72
CA LEU A 512 -5.78 -30.46 13.88
C LEU A 512 -6.79 -29.51 13.22
N GLN A 513 -6.60 -28.22 13.36
CA GLN A 513 -7.33 -27.21 12.58
C GLN A 513 -6.44 -26.64 11.48
N LYS A 514 -6.79 -26.91 10.23
CA LYS A 514 -6.15 -26.29 9.06
C LYS A 514 -6.87 -24.99 8.74
N LYS A 515 -6.12 -23.89 8.79
CA LYS A 515 -6.62 -22.55 8.53
C LYS A 515 -5.91 -21.93 7.34
N LYS A 516 -6.65 -21.20 6.54
CA LYS A 516 -6.12 -20.49 5.39
C LYS A 516 -5.77 -19.07 5.80
N LYS A 517 -4.53 -18.63 5.52
CA LYS A 517 -4.15 -17.23 5.73
C LYS A 517 -4.98 -16.34 4.80
N SER A 518 -5.69 -15.38 5.37
CA SER A 518 -6.54 -14.47 4.59
C SER A 518 -5.69 -13.62 3.64
N LYS A 519 -6.14 -13.51 2.39
CA LYS A 519 -5.49 -12.63 1.41
C LYS A 519 -5.59 -11.18 1.90
N PRO A 520 -4.48 -10.42 2.00
CA PRO A 520 -4.54 -9.00 2.31
C PRO A 520 -5.45 -8.25 1.34
N LYS A 521 -6.13 -7.24 1.82
CA LYS A 521 -6.99 -6.38 0.97
C LYS A 521 -6.19 -5.15 0.51
N TYR A 522 -6.53 -4.62 -0.66
CA TYR A 522 -6.05 -3.30 -1.09
C TYR A 522 -6.46 -2.23 -0.08
N TYR A 523 -5.75 -1.12 -0.04
CA TYR A 523 -6.15 -0.02 0.83
C TYR A 523 -7.49 0.57 0.42
N THR A 524 -8.36 0.80 1.41
CA THR A 524 -9.44 1.80 1.31
C THR A 524 -8.90 3.14 1.79
N GLU A 525 -9.60 4.26 1.58
CA GLU A 525 -9.16 5.53 2.16
C GLU A 525 -9.05 5.45 3.69
N ALA A 526 -10.00 4.78 4.35
CA ALA A 526 -9.96 4.57 5.80
C ALA A 526 -8.71 3.82 6.26
N THR A 527 -8.33 2.73 5.58
CA THR A 527 -7.16 1.94 5.96
C THR A 527 -5.84 2.62 5.56
N LEU A 528 -5.84 3.39 4.47
CA LEU A 528 -4.69 4.21 4.09
C LEU A 528 -4.44 5.34 5.11
N LEU A 529 -5.48 6.06 5.53
CA LEU A 529 -5.35 7.07 6.59
C LEU A 529 -4.80 6.47 7.89
N ALA A 530 -5.25 5.26 8.25
CA ALA A 530 -4.71 4.54 9.39
C ALA A 530 -3.22 4.19 9.19
N ALA A 531 -2.82 3.70 8.01
CA ALA A 531 -1.43 3.41 7.69
C ALA A 531 -0.56 4.68 7.70
N MET A 532 -1.05 5.80 7.15
CA MET A 532 -0.37 7.10 7.21
C MET A 532 -0.16 7.57 8.66
N LYS A 533 -1.18 7.43 9.51
CA LYS A 533 -1.11 7.80 10.94
C LYS A 533 -0.10 6.93 11.70
N THR A 534 0.03 5.67 11.34
CA THR A 534 0.90 4.69 12.03
C THR A 534 2.21 4.41 11.30
N ALA A 535 2.54 5.14 10.25
CA ALA A 535 3.76 4.93 9.47
C ALA A 535 5.05 4.97 10.32
N GLY A 536 5.05 5.75 11.41
CA GLY A 536 6.16 5.79 12.36
C GLY A 536 6.46 4.45 13.04
N LYS A 537 5.47 3.56 13.16
CA LYS A 537 5.67 2.22 13.78
C LYS A 537 6.48 1.25 12.91
N GLN A 538 6.67 1.57 11.63
CA GLN A 538 7.49 0.79 10.70
C GLN A 538 8.97 1.21 10.76
N ILE A 539 9.28 2.27 11.50
CA ILE A 539 10.64 2.79 11.66
C ILE A 539 11.33 2.00 12.76
N GLU A 540 12.46 1.39 12.46
CA GLU A 540 13.25 0.59 13.41
C GLU A 540 13.88 1.43 14.53
N ASN A 541 14.20 2.69 14.24
CA ASN A 541 14.77 3.62 15.23
C ASN A 541 13.66 4.14 16.17
N GLU A 542 13.76 3.81 17.46
CA GLU A 542 12.76 4.15 18.48
C GLU A 542 12.55 5.66 18.65
N GLU A 543 13.60 6.50 18.56
CA GLU A 543 13.50 7.96 18.70
C GLU A 543 12.73 8.60 17.53
N LEU A 544 12.99 8.10 16.31
CA LEU A 544 12.27 8.54 15.12
C LEU A 544 10.83 8.03 15.12
N ALA A 545 10.61 6.81 15.58
CA ALA A 545 9.29 6.23 15.74
C ALA A 545 8.44 7.03 16.74
N GLU A 546 9.03 7.44 17.88
CA GLU A 546 8.36 8.27 18.88
C GLU A 546 8.05 9.69 18.32
N ALA A 547 8.96 10.31 17.57
CA ALA A 547 8.73 11.60 16.92
C ALA A 547 7.59 11.57 15.89
N MET A 548 7.36 10.41 15.27
CA MET A 548 6.28 10.17 14.30
C MET A 548 4.98 9.70 14.94
N LYS A 549 4.98 9.32 16.22
CA LYS A 549 3.86 8.65 16.90
C LYS A 549 2.54 9.43 16.82
N ASP A 550 2.63 10.73 17.00
CA ASP A 550 1.46 11.61 17.03
C ASP A 550 1.20 12.34 15.69
N ARG A 551 2.14 12.30 14.75
CA ARG A 551 2.08 13.08 13.51
C ARG A 551 1.89 12.24 12.25
N GLY A 552 2.48 11.04 12.18
CA GLY A 552 2.41 10.16 11.01
C GLY A 552 2.93 10.79 9.72
N LEU A 553 2.44 10.30 8.58
CA LEU A 553 2.66 10.90 7.27
C LEU A 553 1.62 11.98 6.99
N GLY A 554 1.99 13.23 7.25
CA GLY A 554 1.11 14.39 7.15
C GLY A 554 0.17 14.54 8.34
N THR A 555 -0.34 15.76 8.53
CA THR A 555 -1.35 16.05 9.55
C THR A 555 -2.73 15.60 9.08
N PRO A 556 -3.70 15.35 9.97
CA PRO A 556 -5.07 15.00 9.59
C PRO A 556 -5.67 15.96 8.55
N ALA A 557 -5.38 17.26 8.67
CA ALA A 557 -5.86 18.28 7.74
C ALA A 557 -5.28 18.15 6.33
N THR A 558 -4.09 17.58 6.16
CA THR A 558 -3.38 17.50 4.88
C THR A 558 -3.48 16.13 4.22
N GLN A 559 -3.76 15.06 4.97
CA GLN A 559 -3.79 13.68 4.48
C GLN A 559 -4.81 13.49 3.35
N ALA A 560 -6.03 14.02 3.50
CA ALA A 560 -7.06 13.97 2.46
C ALA A 560 -6.59 14.64 1.15
N GLY A 561 -6.03 15.85 1.24
CA GLY A 561 -5.49 16.58 0.09
C GLY A 561 -4.33 15.86 -0.61
N ILE A 562 -3.51 15.10 0.14
CA ILE A 562 -2.43 14.27 -0.42
C ILE A 562 -3.02 13.13 -1.25
N ILE A 563 -4.04 12.43 -0.74
CA ILE A 563 -4.72 11.34 -1.45
C ILE A 563 -5.35 11.88 -2.75
N GLU A 564 -6.06 13.01 -2.68
CA GLU A 564 -6.65 13.64 -3.87
C GLU A 564 -5.59 14.11 -4.87
N THR A 565 -4.45 14.60 -4.39
CA THR A 565 -3.32 14.97 -5.25
C THR A 565 -2.75 13.76 -6.00
N LEU A 566 -2.60 12.62 -5.33
CA LEU A 566 -2.15 11.37 -5.96
C LEU A 566 -3.14 10.88 -7.03
N LYS A 567 -4.45 10.97 -6.75
CA LYS A 567 -5.52 10.67 -7.74
C LYS A 567 -5.46 11.62 -8.93
N LYS A 568 -5.44 12.93 -8.69
CA LYS A 568 -5.39 13.97 -9.74
C LYS A 568 -4.17 13.84 -10.65
N ARG A 569 -3.04 13.39 -10.11
CA ARG A 569 -1.80 13.15 -10.88
C ARG A 569 -1.82 11.81 -11.62
N GLY A 570 -2.83 10.98 -11.42
CA GLY A 570 -2.96 9.68 -12.03
C GLY A 570 -1.93 8.66 -11.53
N PHE A 571 -1.45 8.81 -10.28
CA PHE A 571 -0.56 7.84 -9.64
C PHE A 571 -1.32 6.72 -8.95
N ILE A 572 -2.53 7.02 -8.49
CA ILE A 572 -3.48 6.06 -7.93
C ILE A 572 -4.86 6.29 -8.54
N GLU A 573 -5.69 5.28 -8.48
CA GLU A 573 -7.09 5.35 -8.91
C GLU A 573 -8.00 4.63 -7.92
N ALA A 574 -9.27 5.02 -7.93
CA ALA A 574 -10.28 4.35 -7.12
C ALA A 574 -10.91 3.20 -7.92
N GLN A 575 -10.75 1.97 -7.44
CA GLN A 575 -11.42 0.78 -7.96
C GLN A 575 -12.47 0.30 -6.94
N LYS A 576 -13.74 0.58 -7.20
CA LYS A 576 -14.83 0.38 -6.23
C LYS A 576 -14.56 1.19 -4.95
N ASN A 577 -14.27 0.51 -3.83
CA ASN A 577 -13.96 1.13 -2.54
C ASN A 577 -12.45 1.10 -2.21
N TYR A 578 -11.62 0.62 -3.13
CA TYR A 578 -10.18 0.49 -2.93
C TYR A 578 -9.41 1.56 -3.70
N LEU A 579 -8.27 1.93 -3.15
CA LEU A 579 -7.26 2.74 -3.82
C LEU A 579 -6.18 1.80 -4.35
N VAL A 580 -5.90 1.88 -5.65
CA VAL A 580 -4.93 1.02 -6.32
C VAL A 580 -3.92 1.88 -7.08
N SER A 581 -2.66 1.49 -7.07
CA SER A 581 -1.62 2.17 -7.83
C SER A 581 -1.78 1.93 -9.32
N THR A 582 -1.64 2.99 -10.12
CA THR A 582 -1.57 2.88 -11.57
C THR A 582 -0.18 2.42 -12.02
N ALA A 583 -0.06 1.97 -13.28
CA ALA A 583 1.25 1.68 -13.87
C ALA A 583 2.22 2.87 -13.74
N ARG A 584 1.71 4.10 -13.90
CA ARG A 584 2.48 5.33 -13.72
C ARG A 584 2.93 5.54 -12.27
N GLY A 585 2.07 5.29 -11.29
CA GLY A 585 2.43 5.39 -9.88
C GLY A 585 3.54 4.41 -9.51
N ARG A 586 3.47 3.18 -10.00
CA ARG A 586 4.50 2.15 -9.80
C ARG A 586 5.82 2.51 -10.49
N GLU A 587 5.76 3.06 -11.72
CA GLU A 587 6.95 3.56 -12.42
C GLU A 587 7.64 4.66 -11.62
N VAL A 588 6.88 5.62 -11.09
CA VAL A 588 7.41 6.70 -10.24
C VAL A 588 8.12 6.14 -9.01
N ILE A 589 7.51 5.21 -8.27
CA ILE A 589 8.13 4.61 -7.08
C ILE A 589 9.38 3.80 -7.44
N ALA A 590 9.38 3.08 -8.55
CA ALA A 590 10.54 2.33 -9.01
C ALA A 590 11.75 3.21 -9.38
N LEU A 591 11.51 4.47 -9.75
CA LEU A 591 12.55 5.45 -10.07
C LEU A 591 13.14 6.13 -8.83
N MET A 592 12.40 6.15 -7.70
CA MET A 592 12.79 6.85 -6.48
C MET A 592 13.84 6.09 -5.67
N ASP A 593 14.71 6.83 -5.02
CA ASP A 593 15.63 6.28 -4.03
C ASP A 593 14.89 5.87 -2.76
N GLU A 594 15.42 4.86 -2.06
CA GLU A 594 14.79 4.34 -0.83
C GLU A 594 14.54 5.44 0.20
N LYS A 595 15.49 6.36 0.39
CA LYS A 595 15.35 7.49 1.33
C LYS A 595 14.17 8.40 1.02
N VAL A 596 13.87 8.60 -0.28
CA VAL A 596 12.78 9.51 -0.72
C VAL A 596 11.40 8.86 -0.52
N LYS A 597 11.31 7.54 -0.63
CA LYS A 597 10.05 6.79 -0.51
C LYS A 597 9.79 6.22 0.89
N SER A 598 10.81 6.24 1.77
CA SER A 598 10.66 5.81 3.16
C SER A 598 9.98 6.87 4.04
N PRO A 599 9.15 6.49 5.02
CA PRO A 599 8.67 7.39 6.06
C PRO A 599 9.75 7.86 7.02
N GLU A 600 10.93 7.20 7.08
CA GLU A 600 12.04 7.52 7.99
C GLU A 600 12.52 8.96 7.82
N MET A 601 12.69 9.44 6.59
CA MET A 601 13.05 10.83 6.32
C MET A 601 12.08 11.82 6.99
N THR A 602 10.79 11.53 6.93
CA THR A 602 9.77 12.36 7.58
C THR A 602 9.96 12.32 9.10
N GLY A 603 10.21 11.14 9.67
CA GLY A 603 10.48 10.96 11.09
C GLY A 603 11.72 11.74 11.55
N GLU A 604 12.81 11.63 10.83
CA GLU A 604 14.06 12.34 11.11
C GLU A 604 13.86 13.88 11.13
N TRP A 605 13.15 14.40 10.14
CA TRP A 605 12.88 15.84 10.09
C TRP A 605 11.98 16.30 11.24
N GLU A 606 10.90 15.58 11.52
CA GLU A 606 10.00 15.95 12.63
C GLU A 606 10.73 15.86 13.99
N TYR A 607 11.61 14.88 14.17
CA TYR A 607 12.47 14.76 15.34
C TYR A 607 13.39 15.98 15.49
N LYS A 608 14.17 16.31 14.43
CA LYS A 608 15.06 17.47 14.41
C LYS A 608 14.30 18.79 14.60
N LEU A 609 13.12 18.94 13.98
CA LEU A 609 12.27 20.12 14.19
C LEU A 609 11.79 20.25 15.63
N SER A 610 11.48 19.12 16.29
CA SER A 610 11.14 19.13 17.72
C SER A 610 12.31 19.54 18.61
N GLN A 611 13.54 19.19 18.20
CA GLN A 611 14.77 19.65 18.87
C GLN A 611 14.99 21.16 18.69
N VAL A 612 14.70 21.69 17.51
CA VAL A 612 14.73 23.15 17.27
C VAL A 612 13.72 23.87 18.18
N GLU A 613 12.50 23.35 18.31
CA GLU A 613 11.48 23.92 19.23
C GLU A 613 11.96 23.93 20.69
N LYS A 614 12.63 22.87 21.10
CA LYS A 614 13.19 22.76 22.47
C LYS A 614 14.47 23.58 22.66
N GLY A 615 15.04 24.09 21.57
CA GLY A 615 16.29 24.82 21.59
C GLY A 615 17.55 23.94 21.76
N THR A 616 17.44 22.62 21.57
CA THR A 616 18.54 21.65 21.65
C THR A 616 19.26 21.45 20.33
N LEU A 617 18.64 21.85 19.19
CA LEU A 617 19.26 21.94 17.87
C LEU A 617 19.09 23.36 17.33
N THR A 618 20.14 23.90 16.72
CA THR A 618 20.05 25.24 16.16
C THR A 618 19.32 25.23 14.79
N PRO A 619 18.65 26.35 14.43
CA PRO A 619 18.05 26.49 13.10
C PRO A 619 19.03 26.31 11.94
N VAL A 620 20.29 26.66 12.15
CA VAL A 620 21.39 26.56 11.14
C VAL A 620 21.75 25.10 10.90
N GLU A 621 21.95 24.32 11.97
CA GLU A 621 22.26 22.88 11.85
C GLU A 621 21.17 22.11 11.10
N PHE A 622 19.90 22.40 11.39
CA PHE A 622 18.79 21.78 10.64
C PHE A 622 18.84 22.15 9.15
N ARG A 623 18.98 23.47 8.83
CA ARG A 623 19.07 23.96 7.45
C ARG A 623 20.22 23.29 6.71
N ASP A 624 21.40 23.24 7.31
CA ASP A 624 22.61 22.69 6.69
C ASP A 624 22.45 21.19 6.43
N GLY A 625 21.80 20.46 7.31
CA GLY A 625 21.43 19.05 7.09
C GLY A 625 20.48 18.86 5.90
N ILE A 626 19.52 19.77 5.67
CA ILE A 626 18.65 19.73 4.47
C ILE A 626 19.41 20.07 3.20
N VAL A 627 20.30 21.07 3.26
CA VAL A 627 21.16 21.43 2.12
C VAL A 627 22.04 20.26 1.71
N GLU A 628 22.66 19.58 2.67
CA GLU A 628 23.50 18.41 2.41
C GLU A 628 22.67 17.24 1.85
N TYR A 629 21.48 16.99 2.38
CA TYR A 629 20.57 15.99 1.83
C TYR A 629 20.26 16.26 0.35
N VAL A 630 19.94 17.52 -0.01
CA VAL A 630 19.66 17.88 -1.41
C VAL A 630 20.89 17.69 -2.28
N LYS A 631 22.08 18.09 -1.82
CA LYS A 631 23.34 17.88 -2.55
C LYS A 631 23.61 16.39 -2.80
N GLN A 632 23.42 15.55 -1.78
CA GLN A 632 23.59 14.10 -1.91
C GLN A 632 22.59 13.49 -2.89
N LEU A 633 21.32 13.90 -2.84
CA LEU A 633 20.30 13.48 -3.80
C LEU A 633 20.72 13.79 -5.23
N PHE A 634 21.30 14.97 -5.47
CA PHE A 634 21.80 15.35 -6.79
C PHE A 634 23.04 14.57 -7.20
N ALA A 635 23.96 14.28 -6.27
CA ALA A 635 25.10 13.41 -6.54
C ALA A 635 24.66 12.01 -6.97
N ASP A 636 23.67 11.43 -6.28
CA ASP A 636 23.10 10.12 -6.61
C ASP A 636 22.38 10.14 -7.97
N LEU A 637 21.62 11.19 -8.26
CA LEU A 637 20.99 11.38 -9.57
C LEU A 637 22.04 11.59 -10.68
N HIS A 638 23.10 12.32 -10.41
CA HIS A 638 24.19 12.52 -11.36
C HIS A 638 24.91 11.19 -11.65
N ALA A 639 25.18 10.39 -10.64
CA ALA A 639 25.78 9.07 -10.82
C ALA A 639 24.89 8.15 -11.70
N ARG A 640 23.57 8.24 -11.54
CA ARG A 640 22.59 7.43 -12.30
C ARG A 640 22.28 7.98 -13.68
N TYR A 641 22.26 9.29 -13.86
CA TYR A 641 21.81 10.00 -15.06
C TYR A 641 22.82 11.03 -15.56
N GLY A 642 24.12 10.82 -15.33
CA GLY A 642 25.19 11.79 -15.61
C GLY A 642 25.20 12.34 -17.03
N CYS A 643 24.96 11.47 -18.03
CA CYS A 643 24.89 11.88 -19.43
C CYS A 643 23.78 12.91 -19.75
N GLN A 644 22.75 13.03 -18.91
CA GLN A 644 21.73 14.07 -19.09
C GLN A 644 22.15 15.41 -18.52
N PHE A 645 22.89 15.39 -17.40
CA PHE A 645 23.47 16.61 -16.82
C PHE A 645 24.54 17.17 -17.74
N GLU A 646 25.40 16.33 -18.31
CA GLU A 646 26.45 16.71 -19.26
C GLU A 646 25.89 17.40 -20.51
N ARG A 647 24.72 16.96 -21.01
CA ARG A 647 24.09 17.56 -22.21
C ARG A 647 23.72 19.03 -22.06
N GLU A 648 23.28 19.44 -20.90
CA GLU A 648 22.87 20.83 -20.66
C GLU A 648 24.05 21.76 -20.45
N THR A 649 25.23 21.23 -20.09
CA THR A 649 26.45 22.00 -19.84
C THR A 649 27.35 22.15 -21.07
N VAL A 650 27.07 21.35 -22.13
CA VAL A 650 27.91 21.39 -23.36
C VAL A 650 27.54 22.57 -24.25
N THR A 651 28.50 23.44 -24.47
CA THR A 651 28.38 24.62 -25.33
C THR A 651 28.61 24.31 -26.81
N GLU A 652 29.12 23.13 -27.15
CA GLU A 652 29.46 22.73 -28.51
C GLU A 652 28.26 22.11 -29.25
N ALA A 653 27.78 22.78 -30.27
CA ALA A 653 26.63 22.34 -31.03
C ALA A 653 26.97 21.16 -31.96
N ILE A 654 26.09 20.15 -32.02
CA ILE A 654 26.16 19.08 -33.02
C ILE A 654 25.55 19.56 -34.34
N PRO A 655 26.27 19.53 -35.45
CA PRO A 655 25.70 19.93 -36.73
C PRO A 655 24.67 18.86 -37.21
N CYS A 656 23.58 19.35 -37.75
CA CYS A 656 22.55 18.49 -38.35
C CYS A 656 23.12 17.76 -39.56
N PRO A 657 23.07 16.42 -39.62
CA PRO A 657 23.65 15.66 -40.73
C PRO A 657 22.91 15.84 -42.05
N LYS A 658 21.67 16.42 -42.04
CA LYS A 658 20.91 16.72 -43.24
C LYS A 658 21.15 18.12 -43.79
N CYS A 659 21.33 19.12 -42.94
CA CYS A 659 21.38 20.54 -43.40
C CYS A 659 22.46 21.39 -42.75
N GLY A 660 23.31 20.82 -41.91
CA GLY A 660 24.42 21.51 -41.27
C GLY A 660 24.06 22.49 -40.14
N SER A 661 22.79 22.75 -39.89
CA SER A 661 22.39 23.64 -38.80
C SER A 661 22.65 23.01 -37.43
N ALA A 662 22.98 23.83 -36.43
CA ALA A 662 23.14 23.36 -35.07
C ALA A 662 21.87 22.66 -34.56
N LEU A 663 21.98 21.42 -34.07
CA LEU A 663 20.87 20.69 -33.49
C LEU A 663 20.55 21.23 -32.09
N GLU A 664 19.24 21.32 -31.79
CA GLU A 664 18.76 21.64 -30.47
C GLU A 664 18.53 20.35 -29.66
N VAL A 665 18.85 20.42 -28.38
CA VAL A 665 18.67 19.31 -27.46
C VAL A 665 17.25 19.33 -26.92
N ALA A 666 16.48 18.31 -27.30
CA ALA A 666 15.14 18.05 -26.74
C ALA A 666 15.21 16.99 -25.61
N PRO A 667 14.24 16.91 -24.71
CA PRO A 667 14.22 15.93 -23.62
C PRO A 667 14.34 14.46 -24.06
N TRP A 668 14.01 14.15 -25.30
CA TRP A 668 14.01 12.79 -25.85
C TRP A 668 15.13 12.55 -26.89
N GLY A 669 15.87 13.61 -27.32
CA GLY A 669 16.89 13.48 -28.36
C GLY A 669 17.36 14.83 -28.91
N TYR A 670 17.76 14.84 -30.17
CA TYR A 670 18.22 16.01 -30.89
C TYR A 670 17.29 16.35 -32.07
N VAL A 671 17.01 17.62 -32.27
CA VAL A 671 16.08 18.12 -33.28
C VAL A 671 16.74 19.25 -34.08
N CYS A 672 16.52 19.25 -35.37
CA CYS A 672 16.92 20.40 -36.19
C CYS A 672 15.91 21.54 -36.03
N PRO A 673 16.37 22.78 -35.72
CA PRO A 673 15.47 23.94 -35.57
C PRO A 673 14.83 24.37 -36.90
N LYS A 674 15.37 23.98 -38.04
CA LYS A 674 14.78 24.25 -39.35
C LYS A 674 13.60 23.33 -39.61
N ALA A 675 12.39 23.87 -39.58
CA ALA A 675 11.15 23.10 -39.75
C ALA A 675 11.14 22.32 -41.09
N GLU A 676 11.70 22.87 -42.15
CA GLU A 676 11.79 22.24 -43.47
C GLU A 676 12.74 21.02 -43.49
N CYS A 677 13.72 20.95 -42.58
CA CYS A 677 14.66 19.85 -42.48
C CYS A 677 14.06 18.59 -41.85
N GLY A 678 13.24 18.78 -40.85
CA GLY A 678 12.53 17.72 -40.13
C GLY A 678 13.42 16.65 -39.48
N PHE A 679 14.74 16.87 -39.38
CA PHE A 679 15.65 15.90 -38.75
C PHE A 679 15.42 15.81 -37.24
N LYS A 680 15.30 14.59 -36.78
CA LYS A 680 15.21 14.29 -35.34
C LYS A 680 15.79 12.91 -35.05
N ILE A 681 16.47 12.75 -33.93
CA ILE A 681 17.08 11.47 -33.51
C ILE A 681 16.99 11.31 -32.00
N GLY A 682 16.54 10.13 -31.58
CA GLY A 682 16.42 9.80 -30.16
C GLY A 682 17.78 9.43 -29.56
N HIS A 683 18.02 9.89 -28.36
CA HIS A 683 19.28 9.59 -27.65
C HIS A 683 19.26 8.31 -26.82
N THR A 684 18.09 7.69 -26.60
CA THR A 684 17.97 6.48 -25.80
C THR A 684 17.82 5.26 -26.70
N GLN A 685 18.76 4.31 -26.60
CA GLN A 685 18.77 3.08 -27.36
C GLN A 685 18.83 1.87 -26.43
N ALA A 686 17.91 0.93 -26.56
CA ALA A 686 17.82 -0.28 -25.73
C ALA A 686 18.07 -0.02 -24.22
N GLY A 687 17.46 1.03 -23.67
CA GLY A 687 17.58 1.40 -22.26
C GLY A 687 18.84 2.17 -21.86
N LYS A 688 19.87 2.25 -22.71
CA LYS A 688 21.04 3.11 -22.53
C LYS A 688 20.78 4.47 -23.16
N MET A 689 21.09 5.52 -22.43
CA MET A 689 21.10 6.88 -22.93
C MET A 689 22.50 7.24 -23.41
N LEU A 690 22.61 7.69 -24.67
CA LEU A 690 23.87 8.13 -25.25
C LEU A 690 24.24 9.51 -24.71
N SER A 691 25.51 9.68 -24.32
CA SER A 691 26.10 10.98 -23.98
C SER A 691 26.11 11.95 -25.17
N HIS A 692 26.32 13.24 -24.91
CA HIS A 692 26.46 14.23 -26.00
C HIS A 692 27.67 13.92 -26.90
N SER A 693 28.78 13.51 -26.31
CA SER A 693 29.97 13.07 -27.04
C SER A 693 29.72 11.84 -27.90
N GLU A 694 29.04 10.79 -27.35
CA GLU A 694 28.68 9.61 -28.10
C GLU A 694 27.74 9.94 -29.28
N MET A 695 26.76 10.85 -29.08
CA MET A 695 25.87 11.30 -30.16
C MET A 695 26.60 12.15 -31.21
N LYS A 696 27.52 13.00 -30.79
CA LYS A 696 28.37 13.80 -31.71
C LYS A 696 29.19 12.85 -32.60
N THR A 697 29.86 11.88 -32.01
CA THR A 697 30.63 10.88 -32.75
C THR A 697 29.76 10.08 -33.69
N LEU A 698 28.61 9.58 -33.19
CA LEU A 698 27.66 8.78 -34.00
C LEU A 698 27.17 9.54 -35.25
N LEU A 699 26.85 10.84 -35.09
CA LEU A 699 26.35 11.66 -36.21
C LEU A 699 27.45 12.18 -37.13
N ALA A 700 28.68 12.36 -36.62
CA ALA A 700 29.81 12.83 -37.40
C ALA A 700 30.50 11.69 -38.16
N GLU A 701 30.69 10.55 -37.52
CA GLU A 701 31.44 9.40 -38.05
C GLU A 701 30.56 8.29 -38.60
N GLY A 702 29.23 8.38 -38.37
CA GLY A 702 28.28 7.35 -38.78
C GLY A 702 28.24 6.13 -37.84
N HIS A 703 29.15 6.08 -36.86
CA HIS A 703 29.20 4.97 -35.89
C HIS A 703 29.80 5.42 -34.55
N VAL A 704 29.58 4.66 -33.48
CA VAL A 704 30.15 4.88 -32.15
C VAL A 704 30.23 3.59 -31.35
N GLY A 705 31.27 3.42 -30.55
CA GLY A 705 31.41 2.28 -29.63
C GLY A 705 32.59 1.35 -29.99
N PRO A 706 32.69 0.20 -29.28
CA PRO A 706 31.63 -0.52 -28.55
C PRO A 706 31.22 0.17 -27.23
N LEU A 707 29.92 0.25 -26.98
CA LEU A 707 29.32 0.84 -25.78
C LEU A 707 28.66 -0.25 -24.92
N ALA A 708 28.85 -0.19 -23.61
CA ALA A 708 28.20 -1.07 -22.65
C ALA A 708 26.94 -0.46 -22.03
N GLY A 709 26.10 -1.26 -21.37
CA GLY A 709 24.93 -0.82 -20.63
C GLY A 709 23.61 -0.79 -21.41
N PHE A 710 23.56 -1.40 -22.59
CA PHE A 710 22.30 -1.67 -23.28
C PHE A 710 21.53 -2.81 -22.60
N LYS A 711 20.20 -2.76 -22.63
CA LYS A 711 19.32 -3.79 -22.07
C LYS A 711 18.47 -4.43 -23.16
N SER A 712 18.55 -5.75 -23.28
CA SER A 712 17.68 -6.52 -24.18
C SER A 712 16.22 -6.42 -23.75
N LYS A 713 15.26 -6.81 -24.60
CA LYS A 713 13.83 -6.90 -24.25
C LYS A 713 13.54 -7.82 -23.05
N LYS A 714 14.49 -8.71 -22.70
CA LYS A 714 14.44 -9.60 -21.54
C LYS A 714 15.15 -9.03 -20.29
N GLY A 715 15.66 -7.79 -20.35
CA GLY A 715 16.38 -7.14 -19.26
C GLY A 715 17.87 -7.51 -19.12
N THR A 716 18.41 -8.36 -19.99
CA THR A 716 19.84 -8.74 -19.97
C THR A 716 20.68 -7.60 -20.51
N GLU A 717 21.74 -7.22 -19.80
CA GLU A 717 22.69 -6.22 -20.25
C GLU A 717 23.61 -6.77 -21.35
N PHE A 718 23.93 -5.90 -22.34
CA PHE A 718 24.86 -6.23 -23.43
C PHE A 718 25.64 -4.99 -23.88
N SER A 719 26.72 -5.24 -24.60
CA SER A 719 27.54 -4.20 -25.26
C SER A 719 27.40 -4.35 -26.78
N ALA A 720 27.41 -3.21 -27.48
CA ALA A 720 27.37 -3.17 -28.94
C ALA A 720 27.97 -1.87 -29.46
N LYS A 721 28.42 -1.88 -30.72
CA LYS A 721 28.71 -0.70 -31.50
C LYS A 721 27.39 -0.20 -32.11
N LEU A 722 27.20 1.10 -32.20
CA LEU A 722 26.05 1.68 -32.89
C LEU A 722 26.52 2.25 -34.24
N SER A 723 25.67 2.11 -35.25
CA SER A 723 25.81 2.79 -36.54
C SER A 723 24.50 3.46 -36.94
N VAL A 724 24.56 4.39 -37.90
CA VAL A 724 23.37 5.03 -38.46
C VAL A 724 23.27 4.65 -39.94
N ASP A 725 22.07 4.29 -40.38
CA ASP A 725 21.78 4.01 -41.77
C ASP A 725 21.57 5.32 -42.57
N LYS A 726 21.32 5.17 -43.89
CA LYS A 726 21.10 6.32 -44.80
C LYS A 726 19.93 7.23 -44.42
N ASP A 727 18.98 6.69 -43.62
CA ASP A 727 17.81 7.39 -43.14
C ASP A 727 17.98 7.86 -41.69
N PHE A 728 19.20 7.75 -41.14
CA PHE A 728 19.61 8.09 -39.78
C PHE A 728 18.92 7.27 -38.71
N ASN A 729 18.48 6.05 -38.99
CA ASN A 729 18.06 5.10 -37.96
C ASN A 729 19.27 4.47 -37.32
N ILE A 730 19.26 4.41 -35.97
CA ILE A 730 20.34 3.80 -35.22
C ILE A 730 20.21 2.27 -35.26
N GLN A 731 21.28 1.60 -35.63
CA GLN A 731 21.38 0.15 -35.68
C GLN A 731 22.45 -0.35 -34.71
N PHE A 732 22.24 -1.54 -34.16
CA PHE A 732 23.21 -2.21 -33.31
C PHE A 732 24.13 -3.06 -34.15
N GLU A 733 25.41 -2.77 -34.10
CA GLU A 733 26.46 -3.65 -34.61
C GLU A 733 27.10 -4.38 -33.43
N PHE A 734 26.98 -5.67 -33.46
CA PHE A 734 27.67 -6.51 -32.49
C PHE A 734 29.06 -6.81 -33.08
N GLU A 735 30.12 -6.65 -32.28
CA GLU A 735 31.43 -7.15 -32.65
C GLU A 735 31.32 -8.67 -32.78
N SER A 736 30.95 -9.10 -33.98
CA SER A 736 31.30 -10.41 -34.44
C SER A 736 32.61 -10.21 -35.16
N ASP A 737 33.65 -10.76 -34.61
CA ASP A 737 34.88 -11.02 -35.36
C ASP A 737 34.67 -12.04 -36.51
N GLY A 738 33.43 -12.10 -37.03
CA GLY A 738 33.02 -12.88 -38.21
C GLY A 738 33.16 -14.40 -38.07
N LYS A 739 33.52 -14.89 -36.88
CA LYS A 739 33.68 -16.33 -36.63
C LYS A 739 33.00 -16.71 -35.34
N PHE A 740 31.85 -17.37 -35.43
CA PHE A 740 31.36 -18.19 -34.36
C PHE A 740 32.39 -19.31 -34.10
N HIS A 741 33.31 -19.08 -33.16
CA HIS A 741 34.22 -20.14 -32.72
C HIS A 741 33.51 -21.02 -31.70
N GLY A 742 33.10 -22.18 -32.14
CA GLY A 742 32.64 -23.27 -31.30
C GLY A 742 33.67 -24.39 -31.23
N GLN A 743 33.57 -25.30 -30.29
CA GLN A 743 34.30 -26.58 -30.35
C GLN A 743 33.64 -27.46 -31.42
N LYS A 744 34.44 -28.07 -32.27
CA LYS A 744 33.93 -29.01 -33.28
C LYS A 744 33.28 -30.20 -32.58
N THR A 745 32.09 -30.56 -33.03
CA THR A 745 31.32 -31.70 -32.52
C THR A 745 31.44 -32.88 -33.50
N GLU A 746 31.01 -34.04 -33.09
CA GLU A 746 30.87 -35.22 -33.97
C GLU A 746 29.64 -35.15 -34.88
N TYR A 747 28.70 -34.20 -34.61
CA TYR A 747 27.44 -34.10 -35.34
C TYR A 747 27.61 -33.43 -36.71
N LYS A 748 26.80 -33.92 -37.67
CA LYS A 748 26.75 -33.41 -39.04
C LYS A 748 25.53 -32.53 -39.25
N CYS A 749 25.70 -31.45 -39.99
CA CYS A 749 24.63 -30.52 -40.32
C CYS A 749 23.55 -31.23 -41.15
N PRO A 750 22.29 -31.22 -40.70
CA PRO A 750 21.19 -31.88 -41.42
C PRO A 750 20.83 -31.19 -42.74
N LEU A 751 21.35 -29.97 -43.00
CA LEU A 751 21.11 -29.23 -44.23
C LEU A 751 22.22 -29.45 -45.30
N CYS A 752 23.50 -29.43 -44.90
CA CYS A 752 24.61 -29.45 -45.87
C CYS A 752 25.68 -30.54 -45.58
N GLY A 753 25.52 -31.31 -44.48
CA GLY A 753 26.47 -32.38 -44.13
C GLY A 753 27.80 -31.94 -43.51
N ALA A 754 28.09 -30.65 -43.39
CA ALA A 754 29.28 -30.13 -42.73
C ALA A 754 29.31 -30.44 -41.23
N THR A 755 30.50 -30.44 -40.63
CA THR A 755 30.62 -30.64 -39.19
C THR A 755 29.98 -29.47 -38.42
N LEU A 756 29.27 -29.78 -37.35
CA LEU A 756 28.72 -28.76 -36.48
C LEU A 756 29.74 -28.32 -35.41
N GLU A 757 29.67 -27.06 -35.08
CA GLU A 757 30.40 -26.47 -33.95
C GLU A 757 29.40 -26.15 -32.82
N GLU A 758 29.82 -26.27 -31.58
CA GLU A 758 28.99 -25.91 -30.42
C GLU A 758 29.61 -24.84 -29.56
N ASN A 759 28.77 -23.99 -29.06
CA ASN A 759 29.10 -23.07 -27.97
C ASN A 759 28.17 -23.33 -26.77
N LYS A 760 28.24 -22.45 -25.74
CA LYS A 760 27.43 -22.57 -24.53
C LYS A 760 25.91 -22.66 -24.84
N ASN A 761 25.42 -22.00 -25.89
CA ASN A 761 24.01 -21.79 -26.16
C ASN A 761 23.43 -22.55 -27.34
N ALA A 762 24.27 -22.99 -28.29
CA ALA A 762 23.78 -23.59 -29.52
C ALA A 762 24.83 -24.47 -30.22
N LEU A 763 24.33 -25.41 -31.10
CA LEU A 763 25.10 -26.06 -32.16
C LEU A 763 24.78 -25.34 -33.47
N PHE A 764 25.81 -25.06 -34.29
CA PHE A 764 25.66 -24.33 -35.56
C PHE A 764 26.59 -24.93 -36.64
N CYS A 765 26.24 -24.71 -37.89
CA CYS A 765 27.00 -25.26 -39.01
C CYS A 765 28.32 -24.49 -39.20
N ALA A 766 29.45 -25.18 -39.31
CA ALA A 766 30.73 -24.57 -39.59
C ALA A 766 30.72 -23.79 -40.93
N ASN A 767 29.94 -24.22 -41.93
CA ASN A 767 29.77 -23.50 -43.19
C ASN A 767 28.98 -22.20 -43.09
N ALA A 768 28.38 -21.89 -41.94
CA ALA A 768 27.75 -20.59 -41.70
C ALA A 768 28.79 -19.47 -41.58
N THR A 769 30.05 -19.82 -41.31
CA THR A 769 31.17 -18.90 -41.11
C THR A 769 32.04 -18.69 -42.33
N ASP A 770 31.98 -19.58 -43.36
CA ASP A 770 32.90 -19.57 -44.50
C ASP A 770 32.27 -19.04 -45.81
N GLY A 771 31.21 -18.22 -45.71
CA GLY A 771 30.59 -17.59 -46.88
C GLY A 771 29.68 -18.51 -47.72
N VAL A 772 29.45 -19.76 -47.29
CA VAL A 772 28.45 -20.67 -47.82
C VAL A 772 27.18 -20.51 -46.99
N ASP A 773 26.05 -20.21 -47.63
CA ASP A 773 24.81 -19.73 -47.01
C ASP A 773 24.03 -20.85 -46.27
N CYS A 774 24.71 -21.61 -45.38
CA CYS A 774 24.05 -22.60 -44.51
C CYS A 774 23.69 -21.99 -43.16
N LYS A 775 22.40 -21.71 -42.94
CA LYS A 775 21.88 -21.06 -41.70
C LYS A 775 21.45 -22.04 -40.63
N PHE A 776 22.01 -23.25 -40.58
CA PHE A 776 21.62 -24.22 -39.55
C PHE A 776 22.09 -23.80 -38.15
N THR A 777 21.13 -23.72 -37.19
CA THR A 777 21.42 -23.50 -35.78
C THR A 777 20.41 -24.27 -34.94
N LEU A 778 20.88 -25.10 -34.01
CA LEU A 778 20.08 -25.73 -32.95
C LEU A 778 20.40 -25.08 -31.62
N PHE A 779 19.46 -24.31 -31.07
CA PHE A 779 19.60 -23.77 -29.73
C PHE A 779 19.46 -24.87 -28.67
N LYS A 780 20.35 -24.90 -27.68
CA LYS A 780 20.35 -25.90 -26.61
C LYS A 780 19.13 -25.71 -25.66
N THR A 781 18.56 -24.51 -25.58
CA THR A 781 17.35 -24.25 -24.79
C THR A 781 16.16 -24.05 -25.71
N VAL A 782 15.18 -24.94 -25.65
CA VAL A 782 13.93 -24.91 -26.43
C VAL A 782 12.74 -24.89 -25.50
N ALA A 783 11.87 -23.88 -25.61
CA ALA A 783 10.67 -23.72 -24.81
C ALA A 783 10.90 -23.91 -23.29
N GLY A 784 11.99 -23.34 -22.77
CA GLY A 784 12.32 -23.37 -21.34
C GLY A 784 13.05 -24.62 -20.85
N HIS A 785 13.12 -25.70 -21.67
CA HIS A 785 13.91 -26.88 -21.39
C HIS A 785 15.31 -26.77 -22.03
N THR A 786 16.35 -27.13 -21.29
CA THR A 786 17.74 -27.18 -21.83
C THR A 786 18.09 -28.63 -22.20
N LEU A 787 18.25 -28.87 -23.49
CA LEU A 787 18.55 -30.18 -24.04
C LEU A 787 19.83 -30.77 -23.42
N THR A 788 19.74 -31.97 -22.90
CA THR A 788 20.88 -32.73 -22.42
C THR A 788 21.72 -33.28 -23.58
N ALA A 789 22.95 -33.67 -23.33
CA ALA A 789 23.81 -34.27 -24.34
C ALA A 789 23.19 -35.57 -24.92
N ALA A 790 22.48 -36.37 -24.12
CA ALA A 790 21.76 -37.54 -24.53
C ALA A 790 20.61 -37.24 -25.49
N GLU A 791 19.81 -36.20 -25.18
CA GLU A 791 18.69 -35.78 -26.05
C GLU A 791 19.19 -35.21 -27.39
N ILE A 792 20.29 -34.45 -27.36
CA ILE A 792 20.95 -33.96 -28.59
C ILE A 792 21.45 -35.15 -29.41
N SER A 793 22.12 -36.12 -28.80
CA SER A 793 22.61 -37.33 -29.47
C SER A 793 21.47 -38.12 -30.13
N GLU A 794 20.37 -38.36 -29.41
CA GLU A 794 19.17 -39.02 -29.93
C GLU A 794 18.54 -38.27 -31.11
N LEU A 795 18.48 -36.93 -31.02
CA LEU A 795 17.95 -36.08 -32.09
C LEU A 795 18.77 -36.19 -33.36
N PHE A 796 20.10 -36.30 -33.27
CA PHE A 796 20.97 -36.44 -34.45
C PHE A 796 21.06 -37.89 -34.95
N THR A 797 20.95 -38.88 -34.07
CA THR A 797 21.04 -40.30 -34.42
C THR A 797 19.72 -40.85 -34.93
N ASN A 798 18.62 -40.59 -34.22
CA ASN A 798 17.31 -41.16 -34.49
C ASN A 798 16.29 -40.15 -35.08
N GLY A 799 16.76 -38.94 -35.36
CA GLY A 799 15.91 -37.86 -35.93
C GLY A 799 14.92 -37.24 -34.96
N ARG A 800 14.87 -37.70 -33.67
CA ARG A 800 13.95 -37.21 -32.64
C ARG A 800 14.53 -37.43 -31.26
N THR A 801 14.09 -36.58 -30.27
CA THR A 801 14.40 -36.79 -28.86
C THR A 801 13.46 -37.80 -28.21
N PRO A 802 13.83 -38.38 -27.05
CA PRO A 802 12.87 -38.99 -26.15
C PRO A 802 11.77 -38.00 -25.76
N LEU A 803 10.72 -38.48 -25.11
CA LEU A 803 9.66 -37.62 -24.57
C LEU A 803 10.21 -36.73 -23.44
N ILE A 804 10.18 -35.43 -23.63
CA ILE A 804 10.60 -34.40 -22.65
C ILE A 804 9.33 -33.85 -22.03
N GLN A 805 9.26 -33.80 -20.69
CA GLN A 805 8.02 -33.49 -19.96
C GLN A 805 7.89 -32.04 -19.47
N ASP A 806 8.96 -31.26 -19.49
CA ASP A 806 9.08 -29.96 -18.83
C ASP A 806 9.20 -28.77 -19.80
N PHE A 807 8.76 -28.91 -21.03
CA PHE A 807 8.63 -27.77 -21.94
C PHE A 807 7.62 -26.77 -21.43
N LYS A 808 7.88 -25.47 -21.60
CA LYS A 808 6.99 -24.38 -21.21
C LYS A 808 6.37 -23.68 -22.41
N SER A 809 5.05 -23.60 -22.42
CA SER A 809 4.30 -22.83 -23.42
C SER A 809 4.56 -21.32 -23.28
N LYS A 810 4.22 -20.53 -24.29
CA LYS A 810 4.28 -19.04 -24.23
C LYS A 810 3.44 -18.45 -23.05
N LYS A 811 2.48 -19.21 -22.53
CA LYS A 811 1.66 -18.84 -21.37
C LYS A 811 2.21 -19.39 -20.03
N GLY A 812 3.39 -20.03 -20.05
CA GLY A 812 4.04 -20.58 -18.84
C GLY A 812 3.56 -21.96 -18.40
N SER A 813 2.58 -22.58 -19.08
CA SER A 813 2.11 -23.93 -18.77
C SER A 813 3.11 -24.99 -19.25
N GLU A 814 3.40 -26.00 -18.43
CA GLU A 814 4.24 -27.14 -18.80
C GLU A 814 3.51 -28.09 -19.75
N PHE A 815 4.26 -28.67 -20.69
CA PHE A 815 3.74 -29.68 -21.60
C PHE A 815 4.83 -30.68 -21.98
N ALA A 816 4.42 -31.91 -22.36
CA ALA A 816 5.29 -32.98 -22.79
C ALA A 816 5.28 -33.12 -24.32
N ALA A 817 6.45 -33.24 -24.92
CA ALA A 817 6.63 -33.51 -26.37
C ALA A 817 8.00 -34.12 -26.65
N SER A 818 8.18 -34.72 -27.82
CA SER A 818 9.51 -34.99 -28.42
C SER A 818 9.84 -33.86 -29.41
N LEU A 819 11.10 -33.54 -29.57
CA LEU A 819 11.57 -32.73 -30.70
C LEU A 819 11.96 -33.65 -31.83
N LYS A 820 11.55 -33.33 -33.07
CA LYS A 820 12.02 -33.97 -34.29
C LYS A 820 12.45 -32.94 -35.32
N TRP A 821 13.19 -33.38 -36.32
CA TRP A 821 13.51 -32.53 -37.45
C TRP A 821 12.27 -32.25 -38.30
N GLY A 822 12.07 -30.98 -38.64
CA GLY A 822 11.00 -30.53 -39.51
C GLY A 822 11.21 -30.93 -40.96
N GLU A 823 10.14 -31.12 -41.73
CA GLU A 823 10.12 -31.42 -43.14
C GLU A 823 9.63 -30.24 -44.00
N GLY A 824 9.89 -30.24 -45.29
CA GLY A 824 9.44 -29.16 -46.18
C GLY A 824 10.02 -27.78 -45.80
N ALA A 825 9.18 -26.82 -45.54
CA ALA A 825 9.56 -25.44 -45.18
C ALA A 825 10.30 -25.35 -43.84
N ASP A 826 10.16 -26.35 -42.97
CA ASP A 826 10.81 -26.40 -41.67
C ASP A 826 12.06 -27.25 -41.65
N LYS A 827 12.58 -27.65 -42.80
CA LYS A 827 13.79 -28.47 -42.92
C LYS A 827 14.97 -27.80 -42.23
N GLY A 828 15.61 -28.52 -41.31
CA GLY A 828 16.73 -28.00 -40.50
C GLY A 828 16.34 -27.27 -39.25
N ARG A 829 15.05 -27.27 -38.90
CA ARG A 829 14.54 -26.76 -37.61
C ARG A 829 13.95 -27.92 -36.81
N THR A 830 13.95 -27.77 -35.49
CA THR A 830 13.23 -28.69 -34.62
C THR A 830 11.76 -28.29 -34.51
N VAL A 831 10.88 -29.27 -34.64
CA VAL A 831 9.44 -29.11 -34.42
C VAL A 831 9.00 -30.01 -33.28
N PHE A 832 7.98 -29.59 -32.55
CA PHE A 832 7.42 -30.39 -31.47
C PHE A 832 6.59 -31.52 -32.05
N GLU A 833 6.94 -32.75 -31.69
CA GLU A 833 6.13 -33.92 -31.91
C GLU A 833 5.44 -34.27 -30.61
N PHE A 834 4.16 -33.98 -30.56
CA PHE A 834 3.32 -34.40 -29.45
C PHE A 834 3.03 -35.88 -29.62
N LEU A 835 3.37 -36.71 -28.66
CA LEU A 835 3.06 -38.11 -28.64
C LEU A 835 1.53 -38.27 -28.57
N HIS A 836 0.92 -38.29 -29.74
CA HIS A 836 -0.35 -38.87 -29.92
C HIS A 836 -0.09 -40.37 -30.12
N ARG A 837 -0.36 -41.20 -29.12
CA ARG A 837 -0.49 -42.63 -29.33
C ARG A 837 -1.51 -42.79 -30.43
N ASN A 838 -1.18 -43.50 -31.51
CA ASN A 838 -2.09 -43.86 -32.60
C ASN A 838 -3.14 -44.81 -32.05
N LEU A 839 -4.14 -44.26 -31.32
CA LEU A 839 -5.24 -45.04 -30.80
C LEU A 839 -6.33 -45.14 -31.88
N PRO A 840 -6.72 -46.34 -32.28
CA PRO A 840 -7.78 -46.53 -33.29
C PRO A 840 -9.14 -46.09 -32.73
N CYS A 841 -9.93 -45.45 -33.56
CA CYS A 841 -11.31 -45.10 -33.21
C CYS A 841 -12.14 -46.35 -32.99
N PRO A 842 -12.81 -46.51 -31.86
CA PRO A 842 -13.59 -47.72 -31.57
C PRO A 842 -14.84 -47.89 -32.45
N ILE A 843 -15.15 -46.85 -33.27
CA ILE A 843 -16.32 -46.85 -34.18
C ILE A 843 -15.96 -47.17 -35.62
N CYS A 844 -14.95 -46.52 -36.19
CA CYS A 844 -14.59 -46.65 -37.61
C CYS A 844 -13.18 -47.15 -37.84
N GLY A 845 -12.39 -47.41 -36.79
CA GLY A 845 -11.02 -47.91 -36.92
C GLY A 845 -9.95 -46.86 -37.32
N ASP A 846 -10.37 -45.65 -37.71
CA ASP A 846 -9.46 -44.56 -38.04
C ASP A 846 -8.77 -44.00 -36.80
N GLN A 847 -7.74 -43.16 -36.98
CA GLN A 847 -6.95 -42.65 -35.88
C GLN A 847 -7.70 -41.58 -35.07
N LEU A 848 -7.50 -41.58 -33.74
CA LEU A 848 -7.91 -40.50 -32.85
C LEU A 848 -6.81 -39.47 -32.71
N ARG A 849 -7.18 -38.18 -32.74
CA ARG A 849 -6.28 -37.05 -32.53
C ARG A 849 -6.76 -36.22 -31.35
N PHE A 850 -5.80 -35.83 -30.51
CA PHE A 850 -6.08 -34.89 -29.43
C PHE A 850 -6.20 -33.48 -30.00
N ARG A 851 -7.28 -32.79 -29.69
CA ARG A 851 -7.48 -31.36 -30.03
C ARG A 851 -7.77 -30.57 -28.77
N SER A 852 -7.07 -29.46 -28.60
CA SER A 852 -7.43 -28.45 -27.59
C SER A 852 -7.77 -27.14 -28.31
N GLY A 853 -8.87 -26.52 -27.94
CA GLY A 853 -9.30 -25.25 -28.49
C GLY A 853 -10.07 -24.44 -27.45
N THR A 854 -10.04 -23.12 -27.59
CA THR A 854 -10.88 -22.22 -26.79
C THR A 854 -12.08 -21.83 -27.63
N SER A 855 -13.31 -21.94 -27.06
CA SER A 855 -14.52 -21.40 -27.66
C SER A 855 -15.18 -20.44 -26.69
N GLY A 856 -15.58 -19.26 -27.20
CA GLY A 856 -16.20 -18.17 -26.42
C GLY A 856 -15.44 -16.85 -26.56
N GLN A 857 -16.16 -15.73 -26.42
CA GLN A 857 -15.56 -14.38 -26.34
C GLN A 857 -15.77 -13.81 -24.95
N GLY A 858 -14.71 -13.25 -24.34
CA GLY A 858 -14.76 -12.58 -23.04
C GLY A 858 -14.76 -13.54 -21.84
N ALA A 859 -15.46 -13.18 -20.76
CA ALA A 859 -15.43 -13.86 -19.47
C ALA A 859 -15.94 -15.32 -19.46
N ASN A 860 -16.37 -15.88 -20.60
CA ASN A 860 -16.89 -17.24 -20.76
C ASN A 860 -16.01 -18.10 -21.68
N GLU A 861 -14.71 -17.86 -21.76
CA GLU A 861 -13.78 -18.73 -22.48
C GLU A 861 -13.65 -20.10 -21.79
N ALA A 862 -14.21 -21.14 -22.41
CA ALA A 862 -14.02 -22.52 -21.98
C ALA A 862 -12.98 -23.22 -22.84
N THR A 863 -11.94 -23.78 -22.23
CA THR A 863 -10.93 -24.61 -22.92
C THR A 863 -11.48 -26.02 -23.07
N HIS A 864 -11.74 -26.44 -24.30
CA HIS A 864 -12.18 -27.81 -24.61
C HIS A 864 -11.00 -28.61 -25.13
N ALA A 865 -10.65 -29.68 -24.44
CA ALA A 865 -9.69 -30.67 -24.89
C ALA A 865 -10.39 -32.03 -25.07
N ALA A 866 -10.22 -32.66 -26.21
CA ALA A 866 -10.83 -33.94 -26.52
C ALA A 866 -10.01 -34.80 -27.49
N TYR A 867 -10.10 -36.11 -27.38
CA TYR A 867 -9.62 -37.06 -28.40
C TYR A 867 -10.72 -37.21 -29.46
N VAL A 868 -10.46 -36.76 -30.67
CA VAL A 868 -11.47 -36.76 -31.76
C VAL A 868 -10.98 -37.60 -32.92
N CYS A 869 -11.92 -38.36 -33.57
CA CYS A 869 -11.64 -39.15 -34.72
C CYS A 869 -11.23 -38.30 -35.92
N MET A 870 -10.18 -38.73 -36.63
CA MET A 870 -9.70 -38.03 -37.81
C MET A 870 -10.63 -38.18 -39.03
N ASN A 871 -11.52 -39.17 -39.04
CA ASN A 871 -12.56 -39.33 -40.06
C ASN A 871 -13.67 -38.29 -39.81
N PRO A 872 -13.85 -37.31 -40.70
CA PRO A 872 -14.85 -36.25 -40.51
C PRO A 872 -16.30 -36.74 -40.45
N GLN A 873 -16.56 -37.92 -40.98
CA GLN A 873 -17.91 -38.53 -41.00
C GLN A 873 -18.22 -39.37 -39.78
N CYS A 874 -17.20 -39.69 -38.96
CA CYS A 874 -17.37 -40.53 -37.79
C CYS A 874 -17.93 -39.78 -36.57
N GLY A 875 -17.50 -38.54 -36.34
CA GLY A 875 -17.97 -37.70 -35.23
C GLY A 875 -17.62 -38.19 -33.80
N PHE A 876 -16.83 -39.30 -33.69
CA PHE A 876 -16.47 -39.83 -32.37
C PHE A 876 -15.45 -38.94 -31.67
N GLY A 877 -15.68 -38.72 -30.36
CA GLY A 877 -14.74 -37.98 -29.49
C GLY A 877 -14.93 -38.26 -28.03
N ILE A 878 -13.82 -38.27 -27.28
CA ILE A 878 -13.79 -38.38 -25.83
C ILE A 878 -13.26 -37.07 -25.25
N PRO A 879 -14.06 -36.35 -24.42
CA PRO A 879 -13.59 -35.15 -23.74
C PRO A 879 -12.52 -35.53 -22.71
N GLN A 880 -11.46 -34.73 -22.60
CA GLN A 880 -10.43 -34.93 -21.57
C GLN A 880 -10.98 -34.74 -20.15
N VAL A 881 -12.00 -33.93 -20.01
CA VAL A 881 -12.68 -33.70 -18.73
C VAL A 881 -14.14 -34.10 -18.86
N PHE A 882 -14.60 -35.00 -18.00
CA PHE A 882 -15.98 -35.46 -17.95
C PHE A 882 -16.52 -35.38 -16.54
N TYR A 883 -17.57 -34.64 -16.30
CA TYR A 883 -18.14 -34.37 -14.97
C TYR A 883 -17.09 -33.89 -13.95
N GLN A 884 -16.32 -32.87 -14.32
CA GLN A 884 -15.23 -32.22 -13.56
C GLN A 884 -14.02 -33.13 -13.25
N ARG A 885 -13.99 -34.36 -13.75
CA ARG A 885 -12.86 -35.27 -13.62
C ARG A 885 -12.02 -35.27 -14.93
N LYS A 886 -10.71 -35.05 -14.78
CA LYS A 886 -9.75 -35.16 -15.89
C LYS A 886 -9.27 -36.60 -16.00
N PHE A 887 -9.25 -37.13 -17.20
CA PHE A 887 -8.74 -38.49 -17.50
C PHE A 887 -7.23 -38.49 -17.69
N THR A 888 -6.58 -39.58 -17.26
CA THR A 888 -5.22 -39.89 -17.64
C THR A 888 -5.19 -40.56 -19.02
N ASP A 889 -4.04 -40.56 -19.67
CA ASP A 889 -3.90 -41.21 -21.00
C ASP A 889 -4.10 -42.72 -20.92
N GLU A 890 -3.69 -43.35 -19.78
CA GLU A 890 -3.93 -44.79 -19.56
C GLU A 890 -5.42 -45.10 -19.38
N GLU A 891 -6.18 -44.23 -18.70
CA GLU A 891 -7.63 -44.40 -18.55
C GLU A 891 -8.34 -44.28 -19.90
N VAL A 892 -7.93 -43.35 -20.75
CA VAL A 892 -8.46 -43.18 -22.09
C VAL A 892 -8.10 -44.39 -22.95
N GLU A 893 -6.88 -44.87 -22.89
CA GLU A 893 -6.42 -46.08 -23.64
C GLU A 893 -7.19 -47.30 -23.19
N GLY A 894 -7.33 -47.52 -21.87
CA GLY A 894 -8.10 -48.62 -21.30
C GLY A 894 -9.56 -48.58 -21.72
N LEU A 895 -10.18 -47.41 -21.76
CA LEU A 895 -11.57 -47.21 -22.20
C LEU A 895 -11.75 -47.52 -23.70
N LEU A 896 -10.80 -47.09 -24.53
CA LEU A 896 -10.85 -47.33 -25.97
C LEU A 896 -10.66 -48.83 -26.31
N LYS A 897 -9.78 -49.49 -25.58
CA LYS A 897 -9.46 -50.91 -25.79
C LYS A 897 -10.58 -51.84 -25.30
N ASN A 898 -11.12 -51.55 -24.10
CA ASN A 898 -12.06 -52.45 -23.41
C ASN A 898 -13.50 -51.97 -23.49
N LYS A 899 -13.76 -50.77 -24.07
CA LYS A 899 -15.06 -50.08 -24.09
C LYS A 899 -15.69 -49.84 -22.71
N LEU A 900 -14.95 -50.10 -21.63
CA LEU A 900 -15.32 -49.97 -20.26
C LEU A 900 -14.07 -49.61 -19.41
N THR A 901 -14.21 -48.67 -18.45
CA THR A 901 -13.17 -48.38 -17.46
C THR A 901 -13.34 -49.22 -16.20
N PRO A 902 -12.33 -49.39 -15.36
CA PRO A 902 -12.54 -49.65 -13.93
C PRO A 902 -13.42 -48.56 -13.31
N VAL A 903 -13.88 -48.75 -12.07
CA VAL A 903 -14.58 -47.71 -11.34
C VAL A 903 -13.62 -46.59 -11.05
N LEU A 904 -13.93 -45.39 -11.56
CA LEU A 904 -13.12 -44.18 -11.44
C LEU A 904 -13.78 -43.20 -10.46
N GLU A 905 -12.99 -42.43 -9.73
CA GLU A 905 -13.41 -41.41 -8.78
C GLU A 905 -12.43 -40.21 -8.73
N PRO A 906 -12.84 -39.01 -8.28
CA PRO A 906 -14.24 -38.59 -8.09
C PRO A 906 -14.81 -37.93 -9.36
N PHE A 907 -16.07 -38.22 -9.65
CA PHE A 907 -16.90 -37.43 -10.56
C PHE A 907 -17.78 -36.48 -9.78
N LYS A 908 -18.06 -35.27 -10.34
CA LYS A 908 -18.93 -34.30 -9.70
C LYS A 908 -20.07 -33.84 -10.63
N LYS A 909 -21.31 -33.93 -10.12
CA LYS A 909 -22.49 -33.38 -10.78
C LYS A 909 -23.25 -32.53 -9.77
N ASN A 910 -23.33 -31.23 -9.98
CA ASN A 910 -23.84 -30.25 -9.01
C ASN A 910 -23.13 -30.44 -7.65
N ASP A 911 -23.88 -30.63 -6.57
CA ASP A 911 -23.37 -30.83 -5.22
C ASP A 911 -23.13 -32.31 -4.84
N THR A 912 -23.15 -33.21 -5.83
CA THR A 912 -22.98 -34.66 -5.59
C THR A 912 -21.64 -35.13 -6.14
N THR A 913 -20.85 -35.78 -5.30
CA THR A 913 -19.60 -36.48 -5.69
C THR A 913 -19.88 -37.97 -5.70
N PHE A 914 -19.47 -38.66 -6.77
CA PHE A 914 -19.72 -40.08 -6.96
C PHE A 914 -18.55 -40.74 -7.67
N ARG A 915 -18.51 -42.08 -7.61
CA ARG A 915 -17.63 -42.96 -8.40
C ARG A 915 -18.45 -43.79 -9.36
N ALA A 916 -17.87 -44.10 -10.50
CA ALA A 916 -18.52 -44.89 -11.54
C ALA A 916 -17.53 -45.44 -12.56
N ALA A 917 -17.82 -46.55 -13.21
CA ALA A 917 -17.17 -46.93 -14.44
C ALA A 917 -17.79 -46.19 -15.64
N LEU A 918 -17.00 -45.87 -16.64
CA LEU A 918 -17.44 -45.29 -17.91
C LEU A 918 -17.47 -46.36 -18.98
N GLU A 919 -18.48 -46.29 -19.83
CA GLU A 919 -18.66 -47.20 -20.99
C GLU A 919 -18.87 -46.42 -22.28
N ILE A 920 -18.39 -46.98 -23.39
CA ILE A 920 -18.68 -46.49 -24.73
C ILE A 920 -19.86 -47.33 -25.26
N ARG A 921 -21.02 -46.70 -25.39
CA ARG A 921 -22.24 -47.29 -25.90
C ARG A 921 -22.30 -47.31 -27.44
N ASP A 922 -23.25 -48.02 -27.99
CA ASP A 922 -23.55 -48.02 -29.41
C ASP A 922 -23.71 -46.58 -29.94
N GLY A 923 -23.08 -46.29 -31.08
CA GLY A 923 -22.99 -44.96 -31.65
C GLY A 923 -21.91 -44.08 -31.03
N GLY A 924 -21.02 -44.64 -30.17
CA GLY A 924 -19.82 -43.94 -29.69
C GLY A 924 -20.03 -42.95 -28.53
N LYS A 925 -21.20 -42.99 -27.88
CA LYS A 925 -21.49 -42.06 -26.75
C LYS A 925 -20.83 -42.55 -25.46
N LEU A 926 -20.08 -41.66 -24.82
CA LEU A 926 -19.53 -41.91 -23.49
C LEU A 926 -20.66 -41.80 -22.42
N ALA A 927 -20.81 -42.81 -21.59
CA ALA A 927 -21.84 -42.83 -20.54
C ALA A 927 -21.30 -43.49 -19.27
N PHE A 928 -21.94 -43.20 -18.13
CA PHE A 928 -21.70 -43.96 -16.92
C PHE A 928 -22.38 -45.33 -16.98
N ASN A 929 -21.63 -46.37 -16.59
CA ASN A 929 -22.23 -47.69 -16.38
C ASN A 929 -23.10 -47.64 -15.13
N LYS A 930 -24.43 -47.77 -15.31
CA LYS A 930 -25.43 -47.59 -14.28
C LYS A 930 -25.26 -48.51 -13.06
N LEU A 931 -24.68 -49.69 -13.27
CA LEU A 931 -24.47 -50.68 -12.22
C LEU A 931 -23.32 -50.33 -11.28
N THR A 932 -22.47 -49.37 -11.67
CA THR A 932 -21.27 -49.01 -10.94
C THR A 932 -21.34 -47.60 -10.33
N VAL A 933 -22.43 -46.88 -10.50
CA VAL A 933 -22.60 -45.52 -9.93
C VAL A 933 -22.85 -45.61 -8.45
N GLU A 934 -21.93 -45.06 -7.66
CA GLU A 934 -22.01 -45.01 -6.21
C GLU A 934 -21.73 -43.58 -5.71
N VAL A 935 -22.66 -43.04 -4.92
CA VAL A 935 -22.53 -41.70 -4.35
C VAL A 935 -21.57 -41.75 -3.19
N ILE A 936 -20.48 -40.94 -3.24
CA ILE A 936 -19.49 -40.85 -2.18
C ILE A 936 -19.89 -39.74 -1.19
N GLU A 937 -20.39 -38.63 -1.68
CA GLU A 937 -20.72 -37.45 -0.88
C GLU A 937 -21.83 -36.65 -1.53
N THR A 938 -22.87 -36.30 -0.76
CA THR A 938 -23.87 -35.28 -1.13
C THR A 938 -23.74 -34.11 -0.18
N LYS A 939 -23.41 -32.91 -0.66
CA LYS A 939 -23.64 -31.71 0.13
C LYS A 939 -25.15 -31.50 0.20
N LYS A 940 -25.75 -31.71 1.36
CA LYS A 940 -27.15 -31.31 1.62
C LYS A 940 -27.28 -29.81 1.44
N PRO A 941 -28.36 -29.30 0.87
CA PRO A 941 -28.61 -27.90 0.64
C PRO A 941 -28.65 -27.06 1.91
#